data_6755a5825c3e12e694786278b1cdde7a
#
_entry.id   6755a5825c3e12e694786278b1cdde7a
#
_cell.length_a   1.000
_cell.length_b   1.000
_cell.length_c   1.000
_cell.angle_alpha   90.00
_cell.angle_beta   90.00
_cell.angle_gamma   90.00
#
_symmetry.space_group_name_H-M   'P 1'
#
loop_
_entity.id
_entity.type
_entity.pdbx_description
1 polymer ?
#
loop_
_entity_poly.entity_id
_entity_poly.type
_entity_poly.pdbx_seq_one_letter_code
_entity_poly.pdbx_strand_id
1 'polypeptide(L)'
;MRHTLPGLALLIVATAALAQEAPIVKPGAPGQPSQTLSAAEAISIAGTSYSPDDVRFMQDMIPHHHQALEMAALVADRTNSPELVDIAGRINASQKDEIAFMQQWLRERGEAVPDPTAHHAMHMAHQMAGMASPEQMADLAAAKSTAFDRLFLQLMIRHHEGAVTMVEELREQPGSAFDPVLFEFTNDIVNDQGVEIERMNAMLVELSDDPRAGLAAGFDDAGEAIHNLRLVAALPRPAGFFDPANPGEMLPELPEDHEAFEEADEESPTTAQERSPLLSFANTDMAFFDDVLVAGSYHGFNLYRLGDDGVPVLVSSIVCPGGQGDVSVVGNLLIMSVQETRSRLDCGLQGVTEDVSPERFRGIRIFDISDLAAPRQVGAVQTCRGSHTHSVVDVDERRIIVYNSGTSTIRDEEELAGCYDTPGDVRTALFRIDVIEIPIDDPASARIVSSPAVFADPDDEGVLAGLWRGGEHDEDSQDTSMTDECHDITVFPALNLAAGACSGNGILFDISDPLDPQRLDAVVDRGFAYWHSATFSNDGTKVLFTDEWGGGSRPRCRAYDPLDWGADAIYDIVDNKLVFRSYYKLPAPQVEQENCVAHNGSIIPVPGRDIFVQAWYQGGVSVIDFTDSANPVEIAFFDRGPIDAEKLVLGGYWSTYWYDGRIYGTEIYRGLDVFELLPSEYLSENEIAAARLAMQGNVFNPQTQHQVTWPDAPVVAMAYVDQLVRSGDLTDRLGNEIAGALRDGDTRALERLTDSVLDIEGDGITARRRAALAAVLAQL
;
A
#
# COMPACT_ATOMS: atom_id res chain seq x y z
N MET A 1 71.36 -80.11 55.04
CA MET A 1 71.66 -79.55 53.69
C MET A 1 70.57 -78.61 53.31
N ARG A 2 70.86 -77.37 53.28
CA ARG A 2 69.92 -76.28 53.00
C ARG A 2 70.01 -75.88 51.54
N HIS A 3 68.90 -75.88 50.77
CA HIS A 3 68.84 -75.35 49.47
C HIS A 3 68.00 -74.08 49.50
N THR A 4 68.60 -72.98 49.17
CA THR A 4 68.04 -71.66 49.03
C THR A 4 67.54 -71.50 47.55
N LEU A 5 66.28 -71.16 47.34
CA LEU A 5 65.72 -70.72 46.07
C LEU A 5 65.72 -69.19 46.05
N PRO A 6 66.10 -68.55 44.93
CA PRO A 6 65.95 -67.07 44.77
C PRO A 6 64.55 -66.68 44.29
N GLY A 7 63.99 -65.73 45.00
CA GLY A 7 62.66 -65.19 44.60
C GLY A 7 62.78 -64.17 43.37
N LEU A 8 61.94 -64.39 42.41
CA LEU A 8 61.77 -63.54 41.24
C LEU A 8 60.74 -62.43 41.57
N ALA A 9 61.18 -61.20 41.71
CA ALA A 9 60.27 -60.07 41.90
C ALA A 9 59.75 -59.60 40.54
N LEU A 10 58.41 -59.77 40.34
CA LEU A 10 57.73 -59.29 39.18
C LEU A 10 57.35 -57.80 39.36
N LEU A 11 58.02 -56.88 38.62
CA LEU A 11 57.70 -55.48 38.56
C LEU A 11 56.49 -55.34 37.63
N ILE A 12 55.30 -55.06 38.20
CA ILE A 12 54.08 -54.62 37.42
C ILE A 12 54.26 -53.13 37.16
N VAL A 13 54.62 -52.80 35.93
CA VAL A 13 54.55 -51.41 35.43
C VAL A 13 53.10 -51.17 35.08
N ALA A 14 52.35 -50.46 35.93
CA ALA A 14 51.03 -49.92 35.60
C ALA A 14 51.21 -48.77 34.58
N THR A 15 51.00 -49.08 33.32
CA THR A 15 50.77 -48.02 32.31
C THR A 15 49.45 -47.36 32.64
N ALA A 16 49.50 -46.15 33.23
CA ALA A 16 48.32 -45.26 33.26
C ALA A 16 47.99 -44.94 31.80
N ALA A 17 46.96 -45.53 31.27
CA ALA A 17 46.30 -45.05 30.04
C ALA A 17 45.80 -43.64 30.37
N LEU A 18 46.48 -42.63 29.89
CA LEU A 18 45.91 -41.28 29.83
C LEU A 18 44.67 -41.42 28.96
N ALA A 19 43.51 -41.31 29.58
CA ALA A 19 42.24 -41.16 28.84
C ALA A 19 42.43 -39.88 28.00
N GLN A 20 42.51 -40.06 26.69
CA GLN A 20 42.53 -38.96 25.74
C GLN A 20 41.18 -38.26 25.87
N GLU A 21 41.19 -37.04 26.41
CA GLU A 21 39.98 -36.25 26.46
C GLU A 21 39.45 -36.06 25.03
N ALA A 22 38.12 -36.20 24.85
CA ALA A 22 37.49 -36.03 23.57
C ALA A 22 37.75 -34.56 23.08
N PRO A 23 38.10 -34.36 21.82
CA PRO A 23 38.38 -33.03 21.30
C PRO A 23 37.06 -32.19 21.27
N ILE A 24 37.18 -30.94 21.73
CA ILE A 24 36.14 -29.90 21.56
C ILE A 24 36.38 -29.28 20.18
N VAL A 25 35.39 -29.39 19.28
CA VAL A 25 35.57 -28.98 17.90
C VAL A 25 34.52 -27.89 17.54
N LYS A 26 35.03 -26.75 17.02
CA LYS A 26 34.20 -25.71 16.41
C LYS A 26 34.27 -25.89 14.90
N PRO A 27 33.16 -26.26 14.22
CA PRO A 27 33.14 -26.36 12.76
C PRO A 27 33.41 -25.01 12.09
N GLY A 28 34.12 -25.05 10.96
CA GLY A 28 34.24 -23.88 10.07
C GLY A 28 33.00 -23.71 9.20
N ALA A 29 32.91 -22.64 8.42
CA ALA A 29 31.92 -22.47 7.38
C ALA A 29 31.98 -23.62 6.36
N PRO A 30 30.92 -23.90 5.57
CA PRO A 30 30.94 -24.95 4.56
C PRO A 30 32.20 -24.88 3.69
N GLY A 31 32.97 -25.99 3.63
CA GLY A 31 34.26 -26.08 2.93
C GLY A 31 35.48 -25.52 3.69
N GLN A 32 35.32 -24.97 4.88
CA GLN A 32 36.43 -24.51 5.73
C GLN A 32 36.80 -25.55 6.79
N PRO A 33 38.05 -25.59 7.23
CA PRO A 33 38.51 -26.56 8.25
C PRO A 33 37.91 -26.24 9.63
N SER A 34 37.62 -27.28 10.41
CA SER A 34 37.22 -27.16 11.82
C SER A 34 38.39 -26.73 12.69
N GLN A 35 38.10 -25.99 13.75
CA GLN A 35 39.07 -25.58 14.78
C GLN A 35 38.89 -26.45 16.03
N THR A 36 40.00 -26.96 16.59
CA THR A 36 39.97 -27.63 17.89
C THR A 36 40.19 -26.59 18.99
N LEU A 37 39.28 -26.59 19.98
CA LEU A 37 39.33 -25.71 21.13
C LEU A 37 39.93 -26.43 22.33
N SER A 38 40.68 -25.73 23.17
CA SER A 38 41.01 -26.19 24.50
C SER A 38 39.82 -26.05 25.45
N ALA A 39 39.79 -26.78 26.56
CA ALA A 39 38.75 -26.62 27.57
C ALA A 39 38.66 -25.17 28.10
N ALA A 40 39.78 -24.46 28.21
CA ALA A 40 39.80 -23.06 28.63
C ALA A 40 39.14 -22.12 27.60
N GLU A 41 39.38 -22.34 26.30
CA GLU A 41 38.74 -21.59 25.23
C GLU A 41 37.26 -21.88 25.20
N ALA A 42 36.80 -23.15 25.33
CA ALA A 42 35.42 -23.52 25.41
C ALA A 42 34.70 -22.90 26.61
N ILE A 43 35.35 -22.85 27.78
CA ILE A 43 34.83 -22.19 28.99
C ILE A 43 34.72 -20.66 28.73
N SER A 44 35.73 -20.07 28.08
CA SER A 44 35.67 -18.63 27.74
C SER A 44 34.48 -18.31 26.81
N ILE A 45 34.24 -19.16 25.80
CA ILE A 45 33.09 -19.00 24.91
C ILE A 45 31.77 -19.16 25.68
N ALA A 46 31.67 -20.16 26.57
CA ALA A 46 30.47 -20.37 27.39
C ALA A 46 30.26 -19.24 28.41
N GLY A 47 31.31 -18.57 28.84
CA GLY A 47 31.25 -17.43 29.76
C GLY A 47 30.82 -16.11 29.12
N THR A 48 30.71 -16.05 27.79
CA THR A 48 30.21 -14.88 27.02
C THR A 48 28.77 -15.08 26.54
N SER A 49 27.91 -15.72 27.32
CA SER A 49 26.56 -16.04 26.96
C SER A 49 25.62 -14.82 26.94
N TYR A 50 26.07 -13.65 27.41
CA TYR A 50 25.29 -12.41 27.31
C TYR A 50 26.23 -11.22 26.97
N SER A 51 25.63 -10.21 26.32
CA SER A 51 26.33 -9.01 25.85
C SER A 51 26.00 -7.77 26.71
N PRO A 52 26.71 -6.66 26.57
CA PRO A 52 26.33 -5.39 27.19
C PRO A 52 24.97 -4.90 26.68
N ASP A 53 24.57 -5.24 25.45
CA ASP A 53 23.27 -4.88 24.87
C ASP A 53 22.15 -5.70 25.51
N ASP A 54 22.36 -6.98 25.82
CA ASP A 54 21.43 -7.80 26.60
C ASP A 54 21.19 -7.21 27.99
N VAL A 55 22.22 -6.71 28.64
CA VAL A 55 22.12 -6.05 29.96
C VAL A 55 21.32 -4.77 29.86
N ARG A 56 21.58 -3.96 28.82
CA ARG A 56 20.84 -2.70 28.57
C ARG A 56 19.38 -2.98 28.31
N PHE A 57 19.05 -3.92 27.42
CA PHE A 57 17.69 -4.35 27.15
C PHE A 57 16.94 -4.73 28.43
N MET A 58 17.52 -5.61 29.27
CA MET A 58 16.92 -6.01 30.53
C MET A 58 16.72 -4.85 31.51
N GLN A 59 17.64 -3.87 31.49
CA GLN A 59 17.55 -2.68 32.33
C GLN A 59 16.48 -1.71 31.84
N ASP A 60 16.37 -1.49 30.54
CA ASP A 60 15.41 -0.54 29.94
C ASP A 60 13.99 -1.13 29.95
N MET A 61 13.81 -2.42 29.73
CA MET A 61 12.50 -3.08 29.73
C MET A 61 11.84 -3.07 31.14
N ILE A 62 12.59 -3.02 32.25
CA ILE A 62 12.02 -2.93 33.61
C ILE A 62 11.17 -1.66 33.80
N PRO A 63 11.69 -0.43 33.59
CA PRO A 63 10.87 0.77 33.69
C PRO A 63 9.82 0.88 32.58
N HIS A 64 10.07 0.31 31.40
CA HIS A 64 9.08 0.20 30.34
C HIS A 64 7.85 -0.56 30.84
N HIS A 65 7.98 -1.79 31.28
CA HIS A 65 6.88 -2.59 31.83
C HIS A 65 6.22 -1.96 33.03
N HIS A 66 6.93 -1.21 33.85
CA HIS A 66 6.35 -0.52 34.98
C HIS A 66 5.31 0.53 34.57
N GLN A 67 5.50 1.20 33.43
CA GLN A 67 4.50 2.15 32.92
C GLN A 67 3.17 1.44 32.55
N ALA A 68 3.23 0.24 31.97
CA ALA A 68 2.01 -0.56 31.73
C ALA A 68 1.25 -0.87 33.03
N LEU A 69 1.97 -1.17 34.13
CA LEU A 69 1.34 -1.35 35.44
C LEU A 69 0.65 -0.07 35.93
N GLU A 70 1.25 1.11 35.71
CA GLU A 70 0.64 2.39 36.05
C GLU A 70 -0.63 2.67 35.24
N MET A 71 -0.61 2.40 33.93
CA MET A 71 -1.80 2.51 33.09
C MET A 71 -2.89 1.52 33.53
N ALA A 72 -2.56 0.25 33.73
CA ALA A 72 -3.49 -0.79 34.15
C ALA A 72 -4.13 -0.49 35.53
N ALA A 73 -3.41 0.15 36.44
CA ALA A 73 -3.92 0.54 37.74
C ALA A 73 -5.06 1.59 37.68
N LEU A 74 -5.17 2.34 36.59
CA LEU A 74 -6.21 3.34 36.37
C LEU A 74 -7.55 2.73 35.96
N VAL A 75 -7.57 1.52 35.40
CA VAL A 75 -8.71 0.92 34.71
C VAL A 75 -9.92 0.76 35.65
N ALA A 76 -9.74 0.14 36.83
CA ALA A 76 -10.85 -0.25 37.73
C ALA A 76 -11.77 0.92 38.14
N ASP A 77 -11.24 2.15 38.22
CA ASP A 77 -11.97 3.33 38.69
C ASP A 77 -12.51 4.19 37.52
N ARG A 78 -12.23 3.84 36.24
CA ARG A 78 -12.49 4.71 35.09
C ARG A 78 -13.32 4.09 33.99
N THR A 79 -13.25 2.76 33.81
CA THR A 79 -14.05 2.03 32.84
C THR A 79 -15.36 1.51 33.37
N ASN A 80 -16.30 1.25 32.44
CA ASN A 80 -17.50 0.45 32.70
C ASN A 80 -17.44 -0.91 31.97
N SER A 81 -16.37 -1.19 31.21
CA SER A 81 -16.18 -2.46 30.47
C SER A 81 -15.56 -3.53 31.39
N PRO A 82 -16.25 -4.66 31.64
CA PRO A 82 -15.68 -5.80 32.34
C PRO A 82 -14.49 -6.40 31.58
N GLU A 83 -14.56 -6.43 30.23
CA GLU A 83 -13.54 -6.96 29.34
C GLU A 83 -12.24 -6.18 29.50
N LEU A 84 -12.33 -4.85 29.59
CA LEU A 84 -11.16 -3.99 29.81
C LEU A 84 -10.52 -4.23 31.19
N VAL A 85 -11.34 -4.48 32.21
CA VAL A 85 -10.86 -4.85 33.56
C VAL A 85 -10.09 -6.18 33.50
N ASP A 86 -10.61 -7.16 32.75
CA ASP A 86 -9.98 -8.47 32.60
C ASP A 86 -8.64 -8.39 31.83
N ILE A 87 -8.57 -7.60 30.75
CA ILE A 87 -7.31 -7.35 30.02
C ILE A 87 -6.30 -6.67 30.94
N ALA A 88 -6.65 -5.58 31.57
CA ALA A 88 -5.76 -4.87 32.50
C ALA A 88 -5.27 -5.77 33.65
N GLY A 89 -6.12 -6.71 34.09
CA GLY A 89 -5.78 -7.73 35.09
C GLY A 89 -4.69 -8.69 34.58
N ARG A 90 -4.79 -9.16 33.35
CA ARG A 90 -3.78 -10.04 32.72
C ARG A 90 -2.46 -9.29 32.52
N ILE A 91 -2.49 -8.12 31.91
CA ILE A 91 -1.32 -7.25 31.72
C ILE A 91 -0.61 -6.99 33.06
N ASN A 92 -1.36 -6.65 34.11
CA ASN A 92 -0.79 -6.41 35.42
C ASN A 92 -0.14 -7.65 36.04
N ALA A 93 -0.61 -8.86 35.74
CA ALA A 93 -0.02 -10.10 36.23
C ALA A 93 1.25 -10.46 35.44
N SER A 94 1.18 -10.50 34.09
CA SER A 94 2.28 -10.81 33.19
C SER A 94 3.45 -9.85 33.40
N GLN A 95 3.22 -8.55 33.27
CA GLN A 95 4.26 -7.52 33.37
C GLN A 95 4.96 -7.50 34.74
N LYS A 96 4.29 -7.83 35.82
CA LYS A 96 4.93 -8.00 37.13
C LYS A 96 5.88 -9.19 37.19
N ASP A 97 5.46 -10.34 36.63
CA ASP A 97 6.27 -11.53 36.60
C ASP A 97 7.51 -11.31 35.71
N GLU A 98 7.36 -10.64 34.59
CA GLU A 98 8.43 -10.27 33.67
C GLU A 98 9.43 -9.30 34.31
N ILE A 99 8.96 -8.26 35.01
CA ILE A 99 9.85 -7.37 35.81
C ILE A 99 10.62 -8.18 36.85
N ALA A 100 9.98 -9.09 37.58
CA ALA A 100 10.65 -9.92 38.60
C ALA A 100 11.70 -10.83 37.97
N PHE A 101 11.43 -11.41 36.81
CA PHE A 101 12.35 -12.20 36.01
C PHE A 101 13.58 -11.40 35.58
N MET A 102 13.39 -10.25 34.95
CA MET A 102 14.48 -9.36 34.51
C MET A 102 15.37 -8.91 35.68
N GLN A 103 14.78 -8.52 36.79
CA GLN A 103 15.51 -8.19 38.00
C GLN A 103 16.31 -9.36 38.55
N GLN A 104 15.80 -10.58 38.47
CA GLN A 104 16.52 -11.79 38.91
C GLN A 104 17.67 -12.08 37.95
N TRP A 105 17.43 -12.04 36.63
CA TRP A 105 18.44 -12.25 35.59
C TRP A 105 19.67 -11.34 35.78
N LEU A 106 19.40 -10.03 36.00
CA LEU A 106 20.46 -9.02 36.27
C LEU A 106 21.23 -9.32 37.58
N ARG A 107 20.51 -9.64 38.67
CA ARG A 107 21.18 -9.96 39.97
C ARG A 107 22.06 -11.17 39.90
N GLU A 108 21.63 -12.23 39.20
CA GLU A 108 22.42 -13.47 39.05
C GLU A 108 23.73 -13.25 38.29
N ARG A 109 23.74 -12.21 37.41
CA ARG A 109 24.94 -11.82 36.63
C ARG A 109 25.74 -10.72 37.27
N GLY A 110 25.32 -10.22 38.44
CA GLY A 110 25.99 -9.13 39.15
C GLY A 110 25.82 -7.76 38.53
N GLU A 111 24.83 -7.62 37.63
CA GLU A 111 24.55 -6.37 36.93
C GLU A 111 23.65 -5.45 37.77
N ALA A 112 23.64 -4.16 37.42
CA ALA A 112 22.83 -3.17 38.13
C ALA A 112 21.35 -3.39 37.81
N VAL A 113 20.50 -3.37 38.86
CA VAL A 113 19.05 -3.46 38.74
C VAL A 113 18.46 -2.05 38.88
N PRO A 114 17.85 -1.50 37.84
CA PRO A 114 17.24 -0.17 37.88
C PRO A 114 16.01 -0.14 38.80
N ASP A 115 15.66 1.06 39.27
CA ASP A 115 14.38 1.31 39.92
C ASP A 115 13.28 1.25 38.85
N PRO A 116 12.25 0.43 38.99
CA PRO A 116 11.14 0.35 38.02
C PRO A 116 10.48 1.71 37.75
N THR A 117 10.51 2.65 38.69
CA THR A 117 9.97 4.02 38.52
C THR A 117 10.93 4.98 37.80
N ALA A 118 12.08 4.51 37.35
CA ALA A 118 13.14 5.37 36.79
C ALA A 118 12.70 6.08 35.48
N HIS A 119 11.70 5.56 34.75
CA HIS A 119 11.16 6.19 33.53
C HIS A 119 10.71 7.65 33.77
N HIS A 120 10.22 8.00 34.96
CA HIS A 120 9.89 9.39 35.29
C HIS A 120 11.07 10.36 35.21
N ALA A 121 12.29 9.84 35.34
CA ALA A 121 13.53 10.64 35.26
C ALA A 121 14.23 10.50 33.91
N MET A 122 13.98 9.43 33.16
CA MET A 122 14.68 9.08 31.91
C MET A 122 14.13 9.80 30.68
N HIS A 123 12.89 10.31 30.71
CA HIS A 123 12.30 11.11 29.61
C HIS A 123 13.15 12.30 29.11
N MET A 124 14.20 12.63 29.83
CA MET A 124 15.12 13.72 29.48
C MET A 124 16.40 13.25 28.75
N ALA A 125 16.66 11.95 28.67
CA ALA A 125 17.95 11.45 28.18
C ALA A 125 17.86 10.37 27.10
N HIS A 126 16.82 9.54 27.09
CA HIS A 126 16.57 8.51 26.06
C HIS A 126 15.08 8.16 26.10
N GLN A 127 14.41 8.24 24.96
CA GLN A 127 13.01 7.85 24.87
C GLN A 127 12.95 6.40 24.41
N MET A 128 12.39 5.50 25.22
CA MET A 128 12.17 4.11 24.83
C MET A 128 10.97 4.02 23.92
N ALA A 129 11.03 3.14 22.92
CA ALA A 129 9.96 2.94 21.96
C ALA A 129 8.60 2.68 22.64
N GLY A 130 7.52 3.26 22.13
CA GLY A 130 6.15 3.02 22.60
C GLY A 130 5.75 3.63 23.94
N MET A 131 6.65 4.25 24.69
CA MET A 131 6.35 4.84 26.00
C MET A 131 5.36 6.00 25.88
N ALA A 132 4.32 5.99 26.71
CA ALA A 132 3.39 7.13 26.84
C ALA A 132 4.08 8.32 27.48
N SER A 133 3.91 9.51 26.90
CA SER A 133 4.44 10.75 27.44
C SER A 133 3.77 11.15 28.76
N PRO A 134 4.40 12.00 29.60
CA PRO A 134 3.74 12.51 30.82
C PRO A 134 2.42 13.21 30.56
N GLU A 135 2.25 13.87 29.42
CA GLU A 135 1.01 14.51 29.00
C GLU A 135 -0.06 13.47 28.68
N GLN A 136 0.28 12.44 27.88
CA GLN A 136 -0.61 11.31 27.57
C GLN A 136 -1.06 10.55 28.83
N MET A 137 -0.15 10.34 29.79
CA MET A 137 -0.48 9.73 31.08
C MET A 137 -1.43 10.61 31.91
N ALA A 138 -1.26 11.93 31.87
CA ALA A 138 -2.17 12.87 32.53
C ALA A 138 -3.55 12.88 31.89
N ASP A 139 -3.64 12.84 30.56
CA ASP A 139 -4.89 12.77 29.81
C ASP A 139 -5.62 11.46 30.10
N LEU A 140 -4.90 10.33 30.11
CA LEU A 140 -5.45 9.03 30.49
C LEU A 140 -6.01 9.06 31.92
N ALA A 141 -5.27 9.65 32.88
CA ALA A 141 -5.71 9.78 34.25
C ALA A 141 -6.95 10.68 34.40
N ALA A 142 -7.18 11.63 33.51
CA ALA A 142 -8.33 12.54 33.50
C ALA A 142 -9.56 11.93 32.81
N ALA A 143 -9.38 11.05 31.81
CA ALA A 143 -10.44 10.44 31.03
C ALA A 143 -11.31 9.46 31.87
N LYS A 144 -12.54 9.18 31.39
CA LYS A 144 -13.49 8.24 32.01
C LYS A 144 -14.39 7.59 30.96
N SER A 145 -14.93 6.42 31.30
CA SER A 145 -15.87 5.65 30.46
C SER A 145 -15.27 5.40 29.08
N THR A 146 -16.04 5.39 28.00
CA THR A 146 -15.60 5.10 26.63
C THR A 146 -14.39 5.93 26.18
N ALA A 147 -14.29 7.21 26.60
CA ALA A 147 -13.13 8.03 26.29
C ALA A 147 -11.85 7.53 26.98
N PHE A 148 -11.98 7.05 28.22
CA PHE A 148 -10.88 6.37 28.92
C PHE A 148 -10.54 5.05 28.23
N ASP A 149 -11.55 4.24 27.90
CA ASP A 149 -11.37 2.91 27.33
C ASP A 149 -10.59 3.01 26.00
N ARG A 150 -11.00 3.92 25.13
CA ARG A 150 -10.32 4.18 23.86
C ARG A 150 -8.86 4.63 24.05
N LEU A 151 -8.63 5.62 24.91
CA LEU A 151 -7.29 6.15 25.14
C LEU A 151 -6.36 5.12 25.81
N PHE A 152 -6.90 4.34 26.78
CA PHE A 152 -6.15 3.25 27.42
C PHE A 152 -5.69 2.20 26.39
N LEU A 153 -6.62 1.75 25.54
CA LEU A 153 -6.31 0.75 24.50
C LEU A 153 -5.25 1.25 23.52
N GLN A 154 -5.41 2.48 23.02
CA GLN A 154 -4.44 3.08 22.09
C GLN A 154 -3.04 3.21 22.71
N LEU A 155 -2.94 3.72 23.94
CA LEU A 155 -1.65 3.88 24.61
C LEU A 155 -1.03 2.53 24.99
N MET A 156 -1.82 1.54 25.38
CA MET A 156 -1.32 0.23 25.75
C MET A 156 -0.87 -0.57 24.54
N ILE A 157 -1.57 -0.48 23.42
CA ILE A 157 -1.14 -1.09 22.16
C ILE A 157 0.21 -0.52 21.73
N ARG A 158 0.31 0.81 21.66
CA ARG A 158 1.56 1.48 21.31
C ARG A 158 2.71 1.09 22.24
N HIS A 159 2.42 0.94 23.53
CA HIS A 159 3.40 0.51 24.53
C HIS A 159 3.87 -0.92 24.25
N HIS A 160 2.97 -1.83 23.91
CA HIS A 160 3.30 -3.22 23.57
C HIS A 160 4.10 -3.31 22.25
N GLU A 161 3.72 -2.54 21.23
CA GLU A 161 4.52 -2.43 19.99
C GLU A 161 5.95 -1.96 20.29
N GLY A 162 6.10 -0.97 21.18
CA GLY A 162 7.41 -0.51 21.61
C GLY A 162 8.26 -1.60 22.25
N ALA A 163 7.68 -2.49 23.06
CA ALA A 163 8.41 -3.62 23.63
C ALA A 163 8.84 -4.64 22.56
N VAL A 164 8.01 -4.90 21.56
CA VAL A 164 8.36 -5.75 20.40
C VAL A 164 9.52 -5.12 19.62
N THR A 165 9.45 -3.83 19.32
CA THR A 165 10.52 -3.08 18.66
C THR A 165 11.85 -3.18 19.44
N MET A 166 11.82 -3.00 20.76
CA MET A 166 13.02 -3.15 21.60
C MET A 166 13.63 -4.55 21.54
N VAL A 167 12.81 -5.61 21.38
CA VAL A 167 13.29 -6.99 21.16
C VAL A 167 13.93 -7.12 19.78
N GLU A 168 13.34 -6.56 18.74
CA GLU A 168 13.88 -6.58 17.37
C GLU A 168 15.23 -5.86 17.31
N GLU A 169 15.30 -4.64 17.86
CA GLU A 169 16.55 -3.87 17.98
C GLU A 169 17.66 -4.64 18.71
N LEU A 170 17.31 -5.35 19.79
CA LEU A 170 18.28 -6.20 20.50
C LEU A 170 18.81 -7.30 19.59
N ARG A 171 17.94 -7.97 18.84
CA ARG A 171 18.31 -9.09 17.95
C ARG A 171 19.16 -8.67 16.77
N GLU A 172 19.09 -7.42 16.36
CA GLU A 172 19.97 -6.85 15.33
C GLU A 172 21.41 -6.58 15.82
N GLN A 173 21.61 -6.50 17.15
CA GLN A 173 22.94 -6.26 17.69
C GLN A 173 23.82 -7.52 17.59
N PRO A 174 25.02 -7.44 16.98
CA PRO A 174 25.89 -8.60 16.83
C PRO A 174 26.28 -9.22 18.18
N GLY A 175 25.93 -10.47 18.40
CA GLY A 175 26.31 -11.22 19.61
C GLY A 175 25.30 -11.08 20.76
N SER A 176 24.17 -10.42 20.56
CA SER A 176 23.10 -10.27 21.54
C SER A 176 22.06 -11.39 21.41
N ALA A 177 21.26 -11.60 22.45
CA ALA A 177 20.24 -12.67 22.56
C ALA A 177 20.76 -14.11 22.35
N PHE A 178 22.03 -14.38 22.60
CA PHE A 178 22.61 -15.75 22.57
C PHE A 178 22.45 -16.51 23.88
N ASP A 179 22.12 -15.84 25.00
CA ASP A 179 21.73 -16.51 26.24
C ASP A 179 20.38 -17.24 25.98
N PRO A 180 20.31 -18.59 26.10
CA PRO A 180 19.07 -19.30 25.79
C PRO A 180 17.87 -18.85 26.63
N VAL A 181 18.11 -18.43 27.87
CA VAL A 181 17.05 -17.97 28.78
C VAL A 181 16.55 -16.59 28.35
N LEU A 182 17.44 -15.71 27.92
CA LEU A 182 17.07 -14.41 27.36
C LEU A 182 16.35 -14.58 26.02
N PHE A 183 16.85 -15.48 25.17
CA PHE A 183 16.23 -15.75 23.86
C PHE A 183 14.76 -16.20 24.00
N GLU A 184 14.49 -17.18 24.86
CA GLU A 184 13.13 -17.63 25.16
C GLU A 184 12.28 -16.49 25.75
N PHE A 185 12.83 -15.70 26.69
CA PHE A 185 12.14 -14.56 27.27
C PHE A 185 11.75 -13.51 26.23
N THR A 186 12.64 -13.22 25.26
CA THR A 186 12.32 -12.28 24.17
C THR A 186 11.27 -12.84 23.22
N ASN A 187 11.20 -14.17 23.00
CA ASN A 187 10.12 -14.79 22.23
C ASN A 187 8.78 -14.70 22.98
N ASP A 188 8.80 -14.94 24.29
CA ASP A 188 7.58 -14.83 25.12
C ASP A 188 7.03 -13.39 25.06
N ILE A 189 7.88 -12.35 25.16
CA ILE A 189 7.46 -10.96 25.02
C ILE A 189 6.77 -10.73 23.68
N VAL A 190 7.37 -11.14 22.57
CA VAL A 190 6.82 -10.92 21.22
C VAL A 190 5.47 -11.62 21.06
N ASN A 191 5.38 -12.88 21.50
CA ASN A 191 4.16 -13.68 21.34
C ASN A 191 3.02 -13.16 22.25
N ASP A 192 3.28 -12.97 23.54
CA ASP A 192 2.26 -12.59 24.51
C ASP A 192 1.74 -11.17 24.23
N GLN A 193 2.64 -10.23 23.93
CA GLN A 193 2.23 -8.87 23.63
C GLN A 193 1.54 -8.76 22.26
N GLY A 194 1.95 -9.56 21.28
CA GLY A 194 1.26 -9.66 19.99
C GLY A 194 -0.22 -10.07 20.16
N VAL A 195 -0.49 -11.11 20.91
CA VAL A 195 -1.86 -11.58 21.22
C VAL A 195 -2.66 -10.52 22.00
N GLU A 196 -2.01 -9.77 22.89
CA GLU A 196 -2.68 -8.70 23.64
C GLU A 196 -3.02 -7.50 22.74
N ILE A 197 -2.14 -7.13 21.79
CA ILE A 197 -2.39 -6.10 20.77
C ILE A 197 -3.63 -6.46 19.94
N GLU A 198 -3.70 -7.68 19.41
CA GLU A 198 -4.85 -8.16 18.62
C GLU A 198 -6.17 -8.03 19.40
N ARG A 199 -6.19 -8.46 20.65
CA ARG A 199 -7.39 -8.35 21.52
C ARG A 199 -7.78 -6.90 21.80
N MET A 200 -6.81 -6.04 22.06
CA MET A 200 -7.06 -4.62 22.30
C MET A 200 -7.52 -3.91 21.03
N ASN A 201 -6.99 -4.27 19.86
CA ASN A 201 -7.48 -3.75 18.58
C ASN A 201 -8.94 -4.15 18.33
N ALA A 202 -9.29 -5.43 18.54
CA ALA A 202 -10.69 -5.87 18.41
C ALA A 202 -11.64 -5.07 19.32
N MET A 203 -11.24 -4.75 20.55
CA MET A 203 -12.02 -3.88 21.43
C MET A 203 -12.13 -2.44 20.92
N LEU A 204 -11.07 -1.89 20.31
CA LEU A 204 -11.12 -0.55 19.69
C LEU A 204 -12.07 -0.53 18.49
N VAL A 205 -12.09 -1.57 17.68
CA VAL A 205 -13.05 -1.73 16.57
C VAL A 205 -14.49 -1.73 17.13
N GLU A 206 -14.79 -2.48 18.20
CA GLU A 206 -16.09 -2.50 18.84
C GLU A 206 -16.51 -1.12 19.43
N LEU A 207 -15.55 -0.27 19.78
CA LEU A 207 -15.79 1.10 20.25
C LEU A 207 -15.98 2.12 19.12
N SER A 208 -15.84 1.72 17.87
CA SER A 208 -16.03 2.62 16.73
C SER A 208 -17.52 2.84 16.45
N ASP A 209 -17.88 4.08 16.14
CA ASP A 209 -19.22 4.44 15.66
C ASP A 209 -19.31 4.37 14.11
N ASP A 210 -18.21 4.08 13.42
CA ASP A 210 -18.19 3.96 11.96
C ASP A 210 -18.85 2.63 11.53
N PRO A 211 -19.86 2.66 10.64
CA PRO A 211 -20.60 1.47 10.27
C PRO A 211 -19.76 0.43 9.48
N ARG A 212 -18.55 0.77 9.06
CA ARG A 212 -17.61 -0.15 8.42
C ARG A 212 -16.82 -1.00 9.42
N ALA A 213 -16.74 -0.54 10.67
CA ALA A 213 -15.97 -1.24 11.68
C ALA A 213 -16.61 -2.58 12.06
N GLY A 214 -15.86 -3.67 11.98
CA GLY A 214 -16.28 -5.00 12.41
C GLY A 214 -17.37 -5.63 11.52
N LEU A 215 -17.36 -5.38 10.23
CA LEU A 215 -18.23 -6.06 9.27
C LEU A 215 -17.98 -7.57 9.30
N ALA A 216 -19.06 -8.35 9.13
CA ALA A 216 -18.96 -9.81 9.09
C ALA A 216 -18.13 -10.27 7.90
N ALA A 217 -17.20 -11.19 8.15
CA ALA A 217 -16.38 -11.81 7.11
C ALA A 217 -17.22 -12.73 6.21
N GLY A 218 -16.83 -12.87 4.95
CA GLY A 218 -17.42 -13.81 3.99
C GLY A 218 -16.95 -13.53 2.57
N PHE A 219 -16.92 -14.57 1.74
CA PHE A 219 -16.57 -14.40 0.33
C PHE A 219 -17.74 -13.82 -0.48
N ASP A 220 -18.92 -14.44 -0.39
CA ASP A 220 -20.15 -14.05 -1.12
C ASP A 220 -21.18 -13.36 -0.21
N ASP A 221 -21.04 -13.48 1.11
CA ASP A 221 -22.01 -13.07 2.11
C ASP A 221 -21.43 -12.18 3.22
N ALA A 222 -20.30 -11.53 2.93
CA ALA A 222 -19.72 -10.54 3.84
C ALA A 222 -20.71 -9.45 4.20
N GLY A 223 -20.57 -8.89 5.41
CA GLY A 223 -21.30 -7.70 5.80
C GLY A 223 -20.96 -6.51 4.90
N GLU A 224 -21.90 -5.62 4.65
CA GLU A 224 -21.69 -4.44 3.81
C GLU A 224 -22.08 -3.16 4.56
N ALA A 225 -21.31 -2.09 4.33
CA ALA A 225 -21.64 -0.73 4.74
C ALA A 225 -21.59 0.20 3.53
N ILE A 226 -22.63 1.04 3.37
CA ILE A 226 -22.72 1.95 2.23
C ILE A 226 -23.30 3.30 2.67
N HIS A 227 -22.73 4.38 2.18
CA HIS A 227 -23.19 5.73 2.44
C HIS A 227 -23.11 6.60 1.20
N ASN A 228 -24.20 7.27 0.83
CA ASN A 228 -24.33 8.16 -0.33
C ASN A 228 -23.94 7.52 -1.69
N LEU A 229 -23.79 6.20 -1.74
CA LEU A 229 -23.62 5.38 -2.93
C LEU A 229 -24.78 4.39 -3.05
N ARG A 230 -24.96 3.85 -4.25
CA ARG A 230 -25.80 2.68 -4.51
C ARG A 230 -24.99 1.66 -5.29
N LEU A 231 -24.90 0.45 -4.81
CA LEU A 231 -24.39 -0.69 -5.56
C LEU A 231 -25.43 -1.03 -6.65
N VAL A 232 -25.05 -0.84 -7.91
CA VAL A 232 -25.89 -1.09 -9.09
C VAL A 232 -25.79 -2.55 -9.51
N ALA A 233 -24.57 -3.07 -9.51
CA ALA A 233 -24.27 -4.46 -9.84
C ALA A 233 -23.02 -4.93 -9.13
N ALA A 234 -23.00 -6.21 -8.74
CA ALA A 234 -21.83 -6.95 -8.31
C ALA A 234 -21.70 -8.16 -9.25
N LEU A 235 -20.68 -8.15 -10.09
CA LEU A 235 -20.44 -9.19 -11.09
C LEU A 235 -19.43 -10.19 -10.53
N PRO A 236 -19.73 -11.50 -10.53
CA PRO A 236 -18.78 -12.49 -10.09
C PRO A 236 -17.59 -12.58 -11.05
N ARG A 237 -16.53 -13.19 -10.60
CA ARG A 237 -15.39 -13.55 -11.44
C ARG A 237 -15.82 -14.36 -12.67
N PRO A 238 -15.15 -14.21 -13.83
CA PRO A 238 -15.35 -15.09 -14.97
C PRO A 238 -15.06 -16.55 -14.61
N ALA A 239 -15.94 -17.46 -15.02
CA ALA A 239 -15.75 -18.88 -14.79
C ALA A 239 -14.47 -19.41 -15.48
N GLY A 240 -13.76 -20.34 -14.85
CA GLY A 240 -12.67 -21.10 -15.45
C GLY A 240 -11.27 -20.79 -14.91
N PHE A 241 -11.08 -19.71 -14.13
CA PHE A 241 -9.77 -19.31 -13.61
C PHE A 241 -9.60 -19.50 -12.10
N PHE A 242 -10.56 -20.11 -11.43
CA PHE A 242 -10.55 -20.35 -10.00
C PHE A 242 -11.28 -21.66 -9.68
N ASP A 243 -10.97 -22.22 -8.52
CA ASP A 243 -11.71 -23.36 -7.98
C ASP A 243 -13.00 -22.87 -7.29
N PRO A 244 -14.19 -23.24 -7.80
CA PRO A 244 -15.44 -22.84 -7.16
C PRO A 244 -15.61 -23.40 -5.74
N ALA A 245 -14.88 -24.46 -5.38
CA ALA A 245 -14.89 -25.03 -4.03
C ALA A 245 -13.93 -24.29 -3.07
N ASN A 246 -12.99 -23.52 -3.61
CA ASN A 246 -12.03 -22.70 -2.86
C ASN A 246 -11.89 -21.33 -3.55
N PRO A 247 -12.93 -20.49 -3.51
CA PRO A 247 -12.95 -19.24 -4.26
C PRO A 247 -11.84 -18.24 -3.82
N GLY A 248 -11.49 -18.18 -2.56
CA GLY A 248 -10.39 -17.34 -2.06
C GLY A 248 -8.99 -17.88 -2.34
N GLU A 249 -8.87 -19.01 -3.03
CA GLU A 249 -7.60 -19.72 -3.29
C GLU A 249 -6.77 -20.00 -2.03
N MET A 250 -7.46 -20.12 -0.92
CA MET A 250 -6.87 -20.41 0.38
C MET A 250 -6.19 -21.78 0.35
N LEU A 251 -5.01 -21.87 0.95
CA LEU A 251 -4.36 -23.17 1.12
C LEU A 251 -5.25 -24.03 2.02
N PRO A 252 -5.50 -25.31 1.65
CA PRO A 252 -6.25 -26.21 2.51
C PRO A 252 -5.53 -26.35 3.86
N GLU A 253 -6.29 -26.32 4.94
CA GLU A 253 -5.76 -26.71 6.25
C GLU A 253 -5.30 -28.15 6.19
N LEU A 254 -4.00 -28.35 6.38
CA LEU A 254 -3.46 -29.68 6.55
C LEU A 254 -3.85 -30.16 7.95
N PRO A 255 -4.36 -31.42 8.12
CA PRO A 255 -4.58 -31.96 9.43
C PRO A 255 -3.31 -31.86 10.30
N GLU A 256 -3.46 -31.58 11.61
CA GLU A 256 -2.34 -31.46 12.55
C GLU A 256 -1.40 -32.66 12.59
N ASP A 257 -1.86 -33.83 12.14
CA ASP A 257 -1.14 -35.09 12.07
C ASP A 257 -0.61 -35.44 10.67
N HIS A 258 -0.60 -34.48 9.73
CA HIS A 258 -0.12 -34.76 8.39
C HIS A 258 1.42 -34.80 8.38
N GLU A 259 1.98 -35.97 7.99
CA GLU A 259 3.42 -36.23 7.90
C GLU A 259 4.18 -35.34 6.90
N ALA A 260 3.51 -34.42 6.22
CA ALA A 260 4.09 -33.45 5.25
C ALA A 260 5.06 -32.43 5.88
N PHE A 261 5.17 -32.37 7.20
CA PHE A 261 6.18 -31.54 7.88
C PHE A 261 7.52 -32.27 8.08
N GLU A 262 7.61 -33.60 7.85
CA GLU A 262 8.85 -34.31 8.12
C GLU A 262 9.73 -34.61 6.90
N GLU A 263 9.22 -34.68 5.69
CA GLU A 263 10.04 -34.74 4.45
C GLU A 263 9.16 -34.44 3.23
N ALA A 264 9.24 -33.23 2.69
CA ALA A 264 8.74 -32.96 1.35
C ALA A 264 9.64 -33.71 0.34
N ASP A 265 9.23 -34.91 -0.03
CA ASP A 265 9.82 -35.62 -1.16
C ASP A 265 9.45 -34.84 -2.44
N GLU A 266 10.43 -34.46 -3.24
CA GLU A 266 10.26 -33.66 -4.47
C GLU A 266 9.29 -34.29 -5.51
N GLU A 267 8.78 -35.49 -5.26
CA GLU A 267 7.89 -36.25 -6.14
C GLU A 267 6.42 -36.34 -5.69
N SER A 268 6.02 -35.77 -4.55
CA SER A 268 4.60 -35.75 -4.17
C SER A 268 3.96 -34.44 -4.55
N PRO A 269 3.10 -34.39 -5.60
CA PRO A 269 2.35 -33.18 -5.89
C PRO A 269 1.38 -32.90 -4.75
N THR A 270 1.65 -31.88 -3.97
CA THR A 270 0.62 -31.27 -3.12
C THR A 270 -0.45 -30.69 -4.05
N THR A 271 -1.72 -30.78 -3.68
CA THR A 271 -2.84 -30.25 -4.47
C THR A 271 -2.68 -28.77 -4.85
N ALA A 272 -1.81 -28.03 -4.17
CA ALA A 272 -1.40 -26.66 -4.51
C ALA A 272 -0.46 -26.57 -5.74
N GLN A 273 0.20 -27.66 -6.17
CA GLN A 273 1.11 -27.68 -7.33
C GLN A 273 0.41 -27.98 -8.66
N GLU A 274 -0.83 -28.47 -8.64
CA GLU A 274 -1.56 -28.80 -9.87
C GLU A 274 -2.07 -27.54 -10.62
N ARG A 275 -2.11 -26.38 -9.95
CA ARG A 275 -2.56 -25.13 -10.53
C ARG A 275 -1.35 -24.24 -10.85
N SER A 276 -1.26 -23.78 -12.11
CA SER A 276 -0.23 -22.80 -12.48
C SER A 276 -0.44 -21.50 -11.69
N PRO A 277 0.55 -21.04 -10.89
CA PRO A 277 0.45 -19.77 -10.19
C PRO A 277 0.32 -18.56 -11.14
N LEU A 278 0.62 -18.73 -12.45
CA LEU A 278 0.41 -17.71 -13.46
C LEU A 278 -1.05 -17.59 -13.92
N LEU A 279 -1.94 -18.48 -13.48
CA LEU A 279 -3.37 -18.49 -13.81
C LEU A 279 -4.27 -18.09 -12.66
N SER A 280 -3.72 -17.58 -11.57
CA SER A 280 -4.53 -17.05 -10.47
C SER A 280 -5.43 -15.93 -10.97
N PHE A 281 -6.73 -16.03 -10.66
CA PHE A 281 -7.61 -14.90 -10.90
C PHE A 281 -7.34 -13.84 -9.82
N ALA A 282 -6.91 -12.70 -10.26
CA ALA A 282 -6.85 -11.49 -9.44
C ALA A 282 -7.04 -10.32 -10.38
N ASN A 283 -8.16 -9.62 -10.25
CA ASN A 283 -8.37 -8.39 -11.00
C ASN A 283 -7.35 -7.34 -10.59
N THR A 284 -6.98 -6.52 -11.56
CA THR A 284 -6.08 -5.39 -11.37
C THR A 284 -6.70 -4.11 -11.93
N ASP A 285 -5.98 -3.36 -12.71
CA ASP A 285 -6.40 -2.07 -13.22
C ASP A 285 -7.42 -2.17 -14.38
N MET A 286 -8.05 -1.04 -14.71
CA MET A 286 -9.06 -0.96 -15.76
C MET A 286 -8.77 0.15 -16.74
N ALA A 287 -9.12 -0.07 -18.01
CA ALA A 287 -9.23 0.97 -19.03
C ALA A 287 -10.60 0.92 -19.69
N PHE A 288 -11.03 2.06 -20.24
CA PHE A 288 -12.32 2.17 -20.92
C PHE A 288 -12.18 2.83 -22.29
N PHE A 289 -13.00 2.39 -23.23
CA PHE A 289 -13.15 3.07 -24.52
C PHE A 289 -14.55 2.83 -25.08
N ASP A 290 -15.22 3.89 -25.51
CA ASP A 290 -16.61 3.86 -25.93
C ASP A 290 -17.51 3.10 -24.92
N ASP A 291 -18.11 2.00 -25.32
CA ASP A 291 -18.93 1.10 -24.50
C ASP A 291 -18.17 -0.14 -24.01
N VAL A 292 -16.85 -0.10 -23.96
CA VAL A 292 -16.01 -1.25 -23.57
C VAL A 292 -15.21 -0.93 -22.31
N LEU A 293 -15.24 -1.88 -21.38
CA LEU A 293 -14.34 -1.95 -20.21
C LEU A 293 -13.35 -3.08 -20.42
N VAL A 294 -12.07 -2.78 -20.21
CA VAL A 294 -10.99 -3.74 -20.11
C VAL A 294 -10.58 -3.85 -18.66
N ALA A 295 -10.61 -5.04 -18.09
CA ALA A 295 -10.09 -5.31 -16.77
C ALA A 295 -8.83 -6.17 -16.87
N GLY A 296 -7.70 -5.64 -16.42
CA GLY A 296 -6.45 -6.38 -16.26
C GLY A 296 -6.61 -7.47 -15.20
N SER A 297 -5.80 -8.49 -15.30
CA SER A 297 -5.78 -9.59 -14.35
C SER A 297 -4.46 -10.34 -14.43
N TYR A 298 -4.08 -11.04 -13.35
CA TYR A 298 -2.88 -11.88 -13.34
C TYR A 298 -2.88 -12.98 -14.41
N HIS A 299 -4.07 -13.45 -14.84
CA HIS A 299 -4.17 -14.41 -15.95
C HIS A 299 -4.08 -13.78 -17.34
N GLY A 300 -4.13 -12.43 -17.45
CA GLY A 300 -4.16 -11.67 -18.69
C GLY A 300 -5.11 -10.49 -18.60
N PHE A 301 -6.23 -10.50 -19.29
CA PHE A 301 -7.26 -9.45 -19.19
C PHE A 301 -8.64 -9.96 -19.61
N ASN A 302 -9.67 -9.25 -19.17
CA ASN A 302 -11.05 -9.50 -19.53
C ASN A 302 -11.63 -8.31 -20.29
N LEU A 303 -12.44 -8.58 -21.31
CA LEU A 303 -13.15 -7.58 -22.09
C LEU A 303 -14.64 -7.66 -21.80
N TYR A 304 -15.22 -6.53 -21.44
CA TYR A 304 -16.64 -6.38 -21.17
C TYR A 304 -17.24 -5.33 -22.08
N ARG A 305 -18.51 -5.49 -22.41
CA ARG A 305 -19.32 -4.45 -23.05
C ARG A 305 -20.26 -3.85 -22.02
N LEU A 306 -20.28 -2.54 -21.93
CA LEU A 306 -21.18 -1.81 -21.06
C LEU A 306 -22.59 -1.77 -21.70
N GLY A 307 -23.61 -2.17 -20.93
CA GLY A 307 -25.01 -2.01 -21.31
C GLY A 307 -25.48 -0.55 -21.23
N ASP A 308 -26.67 -0.28 -21.72
CA ASP A 308 -27.29 1.06 -21.61
C ASP A 308 -27.47 1.53 -20.15
N ASP A 309 -27.45 0.63 -19.20
CA ASP A 309 -27.50 0.86 -17.75
C ASP A 309 -26.09 1.00 -17.11
N GLY A 310 -25.04 0.87 -17.90
CA GLY A 310 -23.65 0.88 -17.47
C GLY A 310 -23.17 -0.45 -16.84
N VAL A 311 -24.00 -1.51 -16.86
CA VAL A 311 -23.59 -2.81 -16.30
C VAL A 311 -22.74 -3.58 -17.30
N PRO A 312 -21.51 -4.02 -16.93
CA PRO A 312 -20.63 -4.76 -17.81
C PRO A 312 -21.13 -6.17 -18.13
N VAL A 313 -21.01 -6.59 -19.38
CA VAL A 313 -21.28 -7.95 -19.85
C VAL A 313 -20.01 -8.53 -20.44
N LEU A 314 -19.52 -9.64 -19.90
CA LEU A 314 -18.28 -10.29 -20.36
C LEU A 314 -18.38 -10.69 -21.84
N VAL A 315 -17.40 -10.26 -22.63
CA VAL A 315 -17.25 -10.62 -24.06
C VAL A 315 -16.21 -11.74 -24.22
N SER A 316 -15.05 -11.58 -23.60
CA SER A 316 -13.97 -12.57 -23.65
C SER A 316 -13.01 -12.44 -22.47
N SER A 317 -12.34 -13.55 -22.14
CA SER A 317 -11.22 -13.61 -21.19
C SER A 317 -9.99 -14.08 -21.93
N ILE A 318 -8.89 -13.35 -21.83
CA ILE A 318 -7.66 -13.61 -22.55
C ILE A 318 -6.62 -14.16 -21.58
N VAL A 319 -6.11 -15.36 -21.89
CA VAL A 319 -5.08 -16.04 -21.11
C VAL A 319 -3.71 -15.67 -21.65
N CYS A 320 -3.05 -14.77 -20.98
CA CYS A 320 -1.67 -14.35 -21.30
C CYS A 320 -0.99 -13.82 -20.02
N PRO A 321 -0.56 -14.70 -19.11
CA PRO A 321 -0.05 -14.29 -17.83
C PRO A 321 1.14 -13.33 -17.94
N GLY A 322 1.17 -12.32 -17.07
CA GLY A 322 2.20 -11.29 -17.10
C GLY A 322 2.47 -10.60 -15.77
N GLY A 323 1.85 -11.02 -14.69
CA GLY A 323 1.80 -10.33 -13.41
C GLY A 323 0.55 -9.47 -13.34
N GLN A 324 0.62 -8.27 -12.80
CA GLN A 324 -0.54 -7.42 -12.56
C GLN A 324 -1.31 -7.07 -13.84
N GLY A 325 -0.63 -6.89 -14.97
CA GLY A 325 -1.28 -6.78 -16.28
C GLY A 325 -2.08 -5.50 -16.48
N ASP A 326 -1.57 -4.36 -16.00
CA ASP A 326 -2.16 -3.04 -16.24
C ASP A 326 -2.37 -2.77 -17.71
N VAL A 327 -3.50 -2.13 -18.04
CA VAL A 327 -3.97 -2.00 -19.40
C VAL A 327 -4.20 -0.55 -19.80
N SER A 328 -3.89 -0.23 -21.07
CA SER A 328 -4.28 1.04 -21.71
C SER A 328 -4.78 0.75 -23.13
N VAL A 329 -5.66 1.62 -23.63
CA VAL A 329 -6.24 1.50 -24.97
C VAL A 329 -5.99 2.74 -25.81
N VAL A 330 -5.59 2.56 -27.05
CA VAL A 330 -5.48 3.63 -28.06
C VAL A 330 -6.05 3.11 -29.39
N GLY A 331 -7.22 3.58 -29.78
CA GLY A 331 -7.92 3.09 -30.95
C GLY A 331 -8.24 1.58 -30.82
N ASN A 332 -7.71 0.76 -31.71
CA ASN A 332 -7.85 -0.70 -31.67
C ASN A 332 -6.67 -1.42 -31.00
N LEU A 333 -5.75 -0.68 -30.44
CA LEU A 333 -4.59 -1.27 -29.77
C LEU A 333 -4.79 -1.24 -28.26
N LEU A 334 -4.59 -2.39 -27.62
CA LEU A 334 -4.49 -2.54 -26.18
C LEU A 334 -3.03 -2.78 -25.82
N ILE A 335 -2.53 -2.00 -24.87
CA ILE A 335 -1.18 -2.15 -24.30
C ILE A 335 -1.36 -2.81 -22.93
N MET A 336 -0.54 -3.82 -22.62
CA MET A 336 -0.59 -4.55 -21.37
C MET A 336 0.81 -4.61 -20.74
N SER A 337 0.94 -4.23 -19.50
CA SER A 337 2.15 -4.33 -18.68
C SER A 337 2.49 -5.77 -18.31
N VAL A 338 3.78 -6.11 -18.30
CA VAL A 338 4.29 -7.43 -17.91
C VAL A 338 5.52 -7.29 -17.03
N GLN A 339 5.40 -7.65 -15.76
CA GLN A 339 6.52 -7.64 -14.81
C GLN A 339 6.89 -9.02 -14.27
N GLU A 340 6.00 -10.01 -14.37
CA GLU A 340 6.23 -11.36 -13.85
C GLU A 340 7.51 -11.98 -14.42
N THR A 341 8.42 -12.37 -13.54
CA THR A 341 9.75 -12.85 -13.92
C THR A 341 9.76 -14.18 -14.66
N ARG A 342 8.65 -14.92 -14.62
CA ARG A 342 8.46 -16.20 -15.31
C ARG A 342 7.68 -16.08 -16.61
N SER A 343 7.20 -14.87 -16.97
CA SER A 343 6.38 -14.65 -18.16
C SER A 343 7.13 -14.98 -19.44
N ARG A 344 6.36 -15.37 -20.46
CA ARG A 344 6.82 -15.78 -21.79
C ARG A 344 6.21 -14.92 -22.89
N LEU A 345 6.97 -14.69 -23.95
CA LEU A 345 6.48 -13.92 -25.11
C LEU A 345 5.28 -14.59 -25.80
N ASP A 346 5.22 -15.91 -25.78
CA ASP A 346 4.16 -16.73 -26.41
C ASP A 346 2.93 -16.95 -25.50
N CYS A 347 2.82 -16.24 -24.37
CA CYS A 347 1.79 -16.42 -23.36
C CYS A 347 1.75 -17.85 -22.78
N GLY A 348 2.86 -18.60 -22.85
CA GLY A 348 2.93 -19.98 -22.38
C GLY A 348 2.77 -20.08 -20.86
N LEU A 349 1.96 -21.05 -20.43
CA LEU A 349 1.59 -21.25 -19.02
C LEU A 349 2.66 -21.97 -18.19
N GLN A 350 3.63 -22.60 -18.87
CA GLN A 350 4.74 -23.32 -18.22
C GLN A 350 5.73 -22.36 -17.55
N GLY A 351 5.69 -21.06 -17.90
CA GLY A 351 6.63 -20.08 -17.38
C GLY A 351 8.07 -20.30 -17.85
N VAL A 352 9.00 -19.58 -17.21
CA VAL A 352 10.46 -19.69 -17.38
C VAL A 352 11.10 -19.79 -16.02
N THR A 353 11.89 -20.84 -15.77
CA THR A 353 12.55 -21.12 -14.50
C THR A 353 14.06 -20.91 -14.52
N GLU A 354 14.68 -20.93 -15.70
CA GLU A 354 16.10 -20.70 -15.88
C GLU A 354 16.46 -19.24 -15.57
N ASP A 355 17.63 -18.99 -15.00
CA ASP A 355 18.13 -17.64 -14.67
C ASP A 355 18.26 -16.77 -15.93
N VAL A 356 18.73 -17.34 -17.02
CA VAL A 356 18.86 -16.70 -18.33
C VAL A 356 18.09 -17.51 -19.38
N SER A 357 17.10 -16.92 -20.04
CA SER A 357 16.28 -17.60 -21.03
C SER A 357 15.85 -16.67 -22.18
N PRO A 358 16.02 -17.09 -23.45
CA PRO A 358 15.53 -16.33 -24.59
C PRO A 358 13.99 -16.33 -24.70
N GLU A 359 13.31 -17.16 -23.94
CA GLU A 359 11.84 -17.28 -23.93
C GLU A 359 11.18 -16.35 -22.91
N ARG A 360 11.96 -15.81 -21.94
CA ARG A 360 11.45 -14.89 -20.94
C ARG A 360 11.03 -13.57 -21.58
N PHE A 361 9.90 -13.06 -21.12
CA PHE A 361 9.38 -11.77 -21.53
C PHE A 361 9.01 -10.91 -20.31
N ARG A 362 9.54 -9.70 -20.28
CA ARG A 362 9.11 -8.62 -19.37
C ARG A 362 9.14 -7.29 -20.12
N GLY A 363 8.12 -6.46 -19.97
CA GLY A 363 7.95 -5.20 -20.68
C GLY A 363 6.49 -4.95 -21.02
N ILE A 364 6.17 -4.47 -22.23
CA ILE A 364 4.78 -4.26 -22.66
C ILE A 364 4.41 -5.18 -23.82
N ARG A 365 3.18 -5.69 -23.80
CA ARG A 365 2.54 -6.42 -24.92
C ARG A 365 1.56 -5.50 -25.61
N ILE A 366 1.37 -5.71 -26.89
CA ILE A 366 0.42 -4.94 -27.70
C ILE A 366 -0.54 -5.91 -28.38
N PHE A 367 -1.85 -5.71 -28.16
CA PHE A 367 -2.88 -6.52 -28.75
C PHE A 367 -3.74 -5.70 -29.71
N ASP A 368 -4.14 -6.30 -30.82
CA ASP A 368 -5.22 -5.82 -31.68
C ASP A 368 -6.55 -6.34 -31.11
N ILE A 369 -7.39 -5.41 -30.68
CA ILE A 369 -8.70 -5.67 -30.09
C ILE A 369 -9.85 -5.25 -31.00
N SER A 370 -9.62 -5.12 -32.32
CA SER A 370 -10.67 -4.83 -33.30
C SER A 370 -11.80 -5.87 -33.30
N ASP A 371 -11.48 -7.13 -32.97
CA ASP A 371 -12.43 -8.17 -32.62
C ASP A 371 -12.33 -8.49 -31.12
N LEU A 372 -13.24 -7.95 -30.32
CA LEU A 372 -13.27 -8.14 -28.87
C LEU A 372 -13.42 -9.62 -28.45
N ALA A 373 -13.96 -10.48 -29.31
CA ALA A 373 -14.10 -11.90 -29.03
C ALA A 373 -12.83 -12.71 -29.32
N ALA A 374 -11.89 -12.13 -30.09
CA ALA A 374 -10.66 -12.80 -30.51
C ALA A 374 -9.46 -11.84 -30.62
N PRO A 375 -9.05 -11.17 -29.53
CA PRO A 375 -7.87 -10.33 -29.51
C PRO A 375 -6.61 -11.06 -29.96
N ARG A 376 -5.68 -10.33 -30.59
CA ARG A 376 -4.44 -10.91 -31.11
C ARG A 376 -3.24 -10.11 -30.66
N GLN A 377 -2.21 -10.74 -30.08
CA GLN A 377 -0.93 -10.09 -29.84
C GLN A 377 -0.29 -9.70 -31.17
N VAL A 378 0.00 -8.41 -31.37
CA VAL A 378 0.54 -7.85 -32.63
C VAL A 378 1.89 -7.19 -32.44
N GLY A 379 2.33 -6.96 -31.19
CA GLY A 379 3.63 -6.39 -30.87
C GLY A 379 4.01 -6.66 -29.43
N ALA A 380 5.29 -6.44 -29.13
CA ALA A 380 5.82 -6.53 -27.77
C ALA A 380 7.16 -5.79 -27.68
N VAL A 381 7.43 -5.14 -26.55
CA VAL A 381 8.70 -4.48 -26.26
C VAL A 381 9.26 -5.03 -24.96
N GLN A 382 10.49 -5.55 -25.01
CA GLN A 382 11.21 -6.03 -23.83
C GLN A 382 11.92 -4.87 -23.14
N THR A 383 11.89 -4.85 -21.82
CA THR A 383 12.58 -3.87 -20.97
C THR A 383 13.45 -4.57 -19.92
N CYS A 384 14.39 -3.84 -19.33
CA CYS A 384 15.31 -4.42 -18.35
C CYS A 384 14.63 -4.79 -17.03
N ARG A 385 13.60 -4.03 -16.62
CA ARG A 385 12.93 -4.18 -15.33
C ARG A 385 11.45 -4.58 -15.46
N GLY A 386 11.01 -4.99 -16.64
CA GLY A 386 9.61 -5.26 -16.91
C GLY A 386 8.77 -3.97 -17.00
N SER A 387 7.48 -4.13 -16.87
CA SER A 387 6.50 -3.04 -16.79
C SER A 387 5.51 -3.37 -15.70
N HIS A 388 5.50 -2.59 -14.63
CA HIS A 388 4.50 -2.67 -13.59
C HIS A 388 3.24 -1.94 -14.07
N THR A 389 3.41 -0.63 -14.33
CA THR A 389 2.43 0.22 -15.00
C THR A 389 3.07 0.85 -16.23
N HIS A 390 2.27 1.50 -17.06
CA HIS A 390 2.74 2.29 -18.19
C HIS A 390 1.80 3.46 -18.46
N SER A 391 2.33 4.56 -19.01
CA SER A 391 1.56 5.77 -19.27
C SER A 391 1.55 6.09 -20.75
N VAL A 392 0.38 6.26 -21.36
CA VAL A 392 0.23 6.77 -22.72
C VAL A 392 0.40 8.29 -22.68
N VAL A 393 1.53 8.79 -23.19
CA VAL A 393 1.96 10.20 -23.04
C VAL A 393 1.51 11.08 -24.21
N ASP A 394 1.72 10.57 -25.44
CA ASP A 394 1.42 11.30 -26.67
C ASP A 394 0.88 10.33 -27.73
N VAL A 395 -0.11 10.78 -28.46
CA VAL A 395 -0.73 10.01 -29.54
C VAL A 395 -0.93 10.91 -30.75
N ASP A 396 -0.32 10.57 -31.88
CA ASP A 396 -0.57 11.19 -33.16
C ASP A 396 -1.13 10.18 -34.19
N GLU A 397 -1.34 10.59 -35.44
CA GLU A 397 -1.89 9.72 -36.50
C GLU A 397 -0.98 8.53 -36.86
N ARG A 398 0.27 8.48 -36.38
CA ARG A 398 1.28 7.50 -36.79
C ARG A 398 1.82 6.68 -35.65
N ARG A 399 1.85 7.23 -34.43
CA ARG A 399 2.54 6.61 -33.30
C ARG A 399 1.88 6.91 -31.97
N ILE A 400 2.19 6.05 -31.01
CA ILE A 400 1.89 6.20 -29.58
C ILE A 400 3.24 6.30 -28.87
N ILE A 401 3.39 7.25 -27.94
CA ILE A 401 4.52 7.33 -27.01
C ILE A 401 4.04 6.87 -25.64
N VAL A 402 4.81 5.96 -25.04
CA VAL A 402 4.52 5.35 -23.76
C VAL A 402 5.73 5.52 -22.84
N TYR A 403 5.50 5.96 -21.59
CA TYR A 403 6.49 5.85 -20.52
C TYR A 403 6.34 4.50 -19.82
N ASN A 404 7.47 3.90 -19.49
CA ASN A 404 7.56 2.66 -18.73
C ASN A 404 8.64 2.81 -17.65
N SER A 405 8.23 2.61 -16.41
CA SER A 405 9.14 2.45 -15.27
C SER A 405 8.91 1.06 -14.69
N GLY A 406 9.92 0.20 -14.77
CA GLY A 406 9.79 -1.16 -14.28
C GLY A 406 10.20 -1.27 -12.81
N THR A 407 9.47 -2.05 -12.03
CA THR A 407 9.70 -2.28 -10.60
C THR A 407 10.39 -3.63 -10.30
N SER A 408 10.51 -4.50 -11.29
CA SER A 408 11.18 -5.79 -11.15
C SER A 408 12.71 -5.65 -11.06
N THR A 409 13.36 -6.71 -10.58
CA THR A 409 14.83 -6.84 -10.64
C THR A 409 15.34 -6.71 -12.08
N ILE A 410 16.49 -6.07 -12.26
CA ILE A 410 17.14 -5.92 -13.57
C ILE A 410 17.50 -7.32 -14.12
N ARG A 411 17.22 -7.53 -15.39
CA ARG A 411 17.55 -8.77 -16.10
C ARG A 411 19.05 -8.86 -16.35
N ASP A 412 19.57 -10.09 -16.44
CA ASP A 412 20.96 -10.33 -16.80
C ASP A 412 21.26 -9.82 -18.23
N GLU A 413 22.45 -9.23 -18.44
CA GLU A 413 22.91 -8.75 -19.75
C GLU A 413 23.01 -9.87 -20.79
N GLU A 414 23.27 -11.11 -20.33
CA GLU A 414 23.30 -12.29 -21.24
C GLU A 414 21.87 -12.63 -21.75
N GLU A 415 20.83 -12.27 -20.99
CA GLU A 415 19.44 -12.48 -21.40
C GLU A 415 18.92 -11.33 -22.26
N LEU A 416 19.20 -10.08 -21.87
CA LEU A 416 18.81 -8.88 -22.61
C LEU A 416 19.96 -7.86 -22.63
N ALA A 417 20.55 -7.68 -23.78
CA ALA A 417 21.69 -6.77 -23.95
C ALA A 417 21.32 -5.32 -23.55
N GLY A 418 22.18 -4.69 -22.78
CA GLY A 418 22.01 -3.31 -22.30
C GLY A 418 21.34 -3.22 -20.93
N CYS A 419 21.08 -4.33 -20.25
CA CYS A 419 20.56 -4.36 -18.88
C CYS A 419 21.74 -4.50 -17.90
N TYR A 420 22.08 -3.40 -17.26
CA TYR A 420 23.14 -3.35 -16.24
C TYR A 420 22.51 -2.94 -14.91
N ASP A 421 22.90 -3.58 -13.81
CA ASP A 421 22.37 -3.38 -12.46
C ASP A 421 23.30 -2.62 -11.51
N THR A 422 24.48 -2.20 -12.02
CA THR A 422 25.54 -1.65 -11.18
C THR A 422 25.37 -0.15 -10.96
N PRO A 423 25.06 0.31 -9.74
CA PRO A 423 25.09 1.73 -9.39
C PRO A 423 26.48 2.33 -9.63
N GLY A 424 26.54 3.56 -10.17
CA GLY A 424 27.79 4.22 -10.56
C GLY A 424 28.29 3.86 -11.95
N ASP A 425 27.63 2.97 -12.67
CA ASP A 425 27.84 2.74 -14.11
C ASP A 425 26.79 3.54 -14.89
N VAL A 426 27.21 4.43 -15.78
CA VAL A 426 26.29 5.24 -16.61
C VAL A 426 25.37 4.42 -17.54
N ARG A 427 25.67 3.13 -17.71
CA ARG A 427 24.82 2.20 -18.47
C ARG A 427 23.73 1.55 -17.62
N THR A 428 23.70 1.83 -16.31
CA THR A 428 22.75 1.17 -15.41
C THR A 428 21.30 1.34 -15.87
N ALA A 429 20.49 0.31 -15.70
CA ALA A 429 19.06 0.37 -15.94
C ALA A 429 18.29 0.93 -14.73
N LEU A 430 18.98 1.21 -13.62
CA LEU A 430 18.48 2.01 -12.52
C LEU A 430 18.36 3.49 -12.91
N PHE A 431 17.59 4.25 -12.18
CA PHE A 431 17.49 5.72 -12.25
C PHE A 431 16.95 6.29 -13.57
N ARG A 432 16.29 5.47 -14.40
CA ARG A 432 15.75 5.88 -15.70
C ARG A 432 14.32 5.38 -15.90
N ILE A 433 13.63 6.00 -16.85
CA ILE A 433 12.40 5.45 -17.46
C ILE A 433 12.70 5.07 -18.91
N ASP A 434 11.97 4.10 -19.46
CA ASP A 434 12.04 3.77 -20.89
C ASP A 434 10.90 4.48 -21.63
N VAL A 435 11.24 5.24 -22.69
CA VAL A 435 10.30 5.87 -23.60
C VAL A 435 10.11 4.96 -24.80
N ILE A 436 8.91 4.43 -24.97
CA ILE A 436 8.57 3.45 -26.00
C ILE A 436 7.74 4.12 -27.08
N GLU A 437 8.14 3.92 -28.35
CA GLU A 437 7.38 4.31 -29.52
C GLU A 437 6.66 3.09 -30.10
N ILE A 438 5.35 3.19 -30.28
CA ILE A 438 4.52 2.16 -30.94
C ILE A 438 3.97 2.75 -32.23
N PRO A 439 4.46 2.35 -33.42
CA PRO A 439 3.84 2.73 -34.69
C PRO A 439 2.45 2.11 -34.85
N ILE A 440 1.42 2.93 -35.11
CA ILE A 440 0.03 2.47 -35.16
C ILE A 440 -0.20 1.48 -36.31
N ASP A 441 0.38 1.74 -37.47
CA ASP A 441 0.22 0.90 -38.67
C ASP A 441 1.08 -0.38 -38.63
N ASP A 442 2.13 -0.43 -37.78
CA ASP A 442 3.04 -1.56 -37.61
C ASP A 442 3.47 -1.75 -36.16
N PRO A 443 2.55 -2.15 -35.25
CA PRO A 443 2.85 -2.34 -33.83
C PRO A 443 3.98 -3.36 -33.55
N ALA A 444 4.26 -4.26 -34.49
CA ALA A 444 5.36 -5.21 -34.37
C ALA A 444 6.76 -4.55 -34.41
N SER A 445 6.87 -3.30 -34.91
CA SER A 445 8.11 -2.53 -34.88
C SER A 445 8.25 -1.59 -33.69
N ALA A 446 7.39 -1.75 -32.66
CA ALA A 446 7.49 -1.01 -31.41
C ALA A 446 8.87 -1.21 -30.76
N ARG A 447 9.42 -0.13 -30.17
CA ARG A 447 10.76 -0.16 -29.58
C ARG A 447 10.96 0.96 -28.56
N ILE A 448 11.94 0.80 -27.68
CA ILE A 448 12.46 1.88 -26.85
C ILE A 448 13.19 2.88 -27.77
N VAL A 449 12.85 4.17 -27.68
CA VAL A 449 13.46 5.24 -28.49
C VAL A 449 14.40 6.12 -27.67
N SER A 450 14.18 6.23 -26.36
CA SER A 450 15.08 6.86 -25.40
C SER A 450 14.89 6.26 -24.01
N SER A 451 15.87 6.47 -23.12
CA SER A 451 15.81 6.03 -21.73
C SER A 451 16.41 7.13 -20.83
N PRO A 452 15.70 8.26 -20.66
CA PRO A 452 16.22 9.38 -19.86
C PRO A 452 16.41 8.99 -18.41
N ALA A 453 17.58 9.36 -17.85
CA ALA A 453 17.98 9.05 -16.48
C ALA A 453 17.38 10.07 -15.47
N VAL A 454 16.06 10.11 -15.39
CA VAL A 454 15.30 11.15 -14.65
C VAL A 454 15.54 11.15 -13.13
N PHE A 455 16.07 10.05 -12.57
CA PHE A 455 16.40 9.92 -11.14
C PHE A 455 17.89 10.14 -10.87
N ALA A 456 18.73 10.17 -11.89
CA ALA A 456 20.18 10.28 -11.76
C ALA A 456 20.66 11.74 -11.66
N ASP A 457 21.94 11.89 -11.30
CA ASP A 457 22.66 13.15 -11.38
C ASP A 457 22.84 13.55 -12.85
N PRO A 458 22.49 14.77 -13.26
CA PRO A 458 22.69 15.20 -14.65
C PRO A 458 24.12 15.12 -15.18
N ASP A 459 25.11 15.19 -14.25
CA ASP A 459 26.54 15.09 -14.57
C ASP A 459 27.11 13.67 -14.41
N ASP A 460 26.34 12.76 -13.76
CA ASP A 460 26.71 11.33 -13.57
C ASP A 460 25.46 10.45 -13.53
N GLU A 461 25.01 10.01 -14.68
CA GLU A 461 23.77 9.22 -14.87
C GLU A 461 23.77 7.86 -14.15
N GLY A 462 24.89 7.43 -13.62
CA GLY A 462 25.01 6.20 -12.82
C GLY A 462 24.72 6.38 -11.33
N VAL A 463 24.44 7.59 -10.85
CA VAL A 463 24.30 7.92 -9.43
C VAL A 463 22.97 8.66 -9.17
N LEU A 464 22.25 8.21 -8.14
CA LEU A 464 21.03 8.88 -7.66
C LEU A 464 21.33 10.31 -7.20
N ALA A 465 20.55 11.29 -7.68
CA ALA A 465 20.72 12.69 -7.36
C ALA A 465 19.52 13.38 -6.74
N GLY A 466 19.71 13.86 -5.51
CA GLY A 466 18.73 14.73 -4.82
C GLY A 466 17.38 14.03 -4.53
N LEU A 467 17.38 12.71 -4.51
CA LEU A 467 16.22 11.88 -4.22
C LEU A 467 16.50 10.98 -3.02
N TRP A 468 15.46 10.33 -2.50
CA TRP A 468 15.57 9.50 -1.31
C TRP A 468 16.45 8.26 -1.55
N ARG A 469 17.31 7.97 -0.60
CA ARG A 469 18.30 6.89 -0.71
C ARG A 469 17.90 5.59 -0.01
N GLY A 470 16.68 5.55 0.49
CA GLY A 470 16.19 4.45 1.31
C GLY A 470 16.46 4.65 2.81
N GLY A 471 15.69 3.97 3.63
CA GLY A 471 15.78 3.99 5.08
C GLY A 471 14.72 4.85 5.76
N GLU A 472 14.87 5.02 7.06
CA GLU A 472 14.00 5.87 7.86
C GLU A 472 14.33 7.36 7.71
N HIS A 473 13.32 8.23 7.75
CA HIS A 473 13.51 9.68 7.69
C HIS A 473 13.99 10.24 9.04
N ASP A 474 13.42 9.75 10.13
CA ASP A 474 13.78 10.06 11.51
C ASP A 474 13.10 9.04 12.46
N GLU A 475 13.21 9.24 13.77
CA GLU A 475 12.51 8.44 14.77
C GLU A 475 10.98 8.55 14.59
N ASP A 476 10.25 7.46 14.68
CA ASP A 476 8.81 7.34 14.42
C ASP A 476 8.40 7.68 12.95
N SER A 477 9.26 7.47 11.98
CA SER A 477 8.94 7.57 10.55
C SER A 477 8.85 6.19 9.89
N GLN A 478 8.37 6.17 8.64
CA GLN A 478 8.37 4.96 7.82
C GLN A 478 9.77 4.64 7.30
N ASP A 479 10.08 3.33 7.20
CA ASP A 479 11.19 2.87 6.34
C ASP A 479 10.74 2.94 4.89
N THR A 480 11.33 3.87 4.14
CA THR A 480 10.92 4.20 2.78
C THR A 480 11.96 3.68 1.79
N SER A 481 11.49 3.04 0.71
CA SER A 481 12.36 2.52 -0.34
C SER A 481 13.19 3.61 -1.04
N MET A 482 14.33 3.22 -1.61
CA MET A 482 15.14 4.13 -2.43
C MET A 482 14.40 4.48 -3.72
N THR A 483 14.53 5.73 -4.17
CA THR A 483 13.93 6.19 -5.42
C THR A 483 14.80 5.82 -6.62
N ASP A 484 14.64 4.63 -7.13
CA ASP A 484 15.32 4.16 -8.33
C ASP A 484 14.36 3.79 -9.49
N GLU A 485 13.08 3.98 -9.25
CA GLU A 485 11.96 3.71 -10.16
C GLU A 485 10.72 4.50 -9.77
N CYS A 486 9.69 4.52 -10.63
CA CYS A 486 8.34 4.91 -10.27
C CYS A 486 7.41 3.70 -10.30
N HIS A 487 6.52 3.59 -9.32
CA HIS A 487 5.39 2.68 -9.40
C HIS A 487 4.45 3.17 -10.50
N ASP A 488 3.88 4.37 -10.36
CA ASP A 488 3.06 5.03 -11.38
C ASP A 488 3.63 6.36 -11.83
N ILE A 489 3.41 6.68 -13.11
CA ILE A 489 3.62 8.02 -13.67
C ILE A 489 2.31 8.48 -14.30
N THR A 490 1.58 9.35 -13.65
CA THR A 490 0.36 9.93 -14.22
C THR A 490 0.69 11.14 -15.06
N VAL A 491 0.42 11.06 -16.35
CA VAL A 491 0.67 12.13 -17.31
C VAL A 491 -0.58 13.01 -17.50
N PHE A 492 -0.37 14.33 -17.64
CA PHE A 492 -1.41 15.30 -17.95
C PHE A 492 -0.98 16.13 -19.17
N PRO A 493 -1.12 15.56 -20.39
CA PRO A 493 -0.54 16.17 -21.60
C PRO A 493 -1.03 17.58 -21.90
N ALA A 494 -2.30 17.89 -21.59
CA ALA A 494 -2.87 19.23 -21.81
C ALA A 494 -2.13 20.33 -21.04
N LEU A 495 -1.44 19.99 -19.96
CA LEU A 495 -0.66 20.92 -19.12
C LEU A 495 0.86 20.73 -19.29
N ASN A 496 1.30 19.79 -20.10
CA ASN A 496 2.70 19.35 -20.23
C ASN A 496 3.31 18.91 -18.89
N LEU A 497 2.51 18.33 -18.00
CA LEU A 497 2.94 17.86 -16.68
C LEU A 497 2.78 16.36 -16.54
N ALA A 498 3.63 15.77 -15.72
CA ALA A 498 3.39 14.44 -15.18
C ALA A 498 3.75 14.41 -13.69
N ALA A 499 3.09 13.55 -12.94
CA ALA A 499 3.39 13.27 -11.54
C ALA A 499 3.80 11.81 -11.39
N GLY A 500 5.01 11.57 -10.90
CA GLY A 500 5.54 10.24 -10.61
C GLY A 500 5.43 9.94 -9.13
N ALA A 501 4.81 8.82 -8.79
CA ALA A 501 4.89 8.22 -7.47
C ALA A 501 6.05 7.21 -7.52
N CYS A 502 7.20 7.58 -6.99
CA CYS A 502 8.47 6.94 -7.32
C CYS A 502 9.15 6.38 -6.08
N SER A 503 8.60 5.30 -5.54
CA SER A 503 9.11 4.57 -4.37
C SER A 503 9.33 5.47 -3.14
N GLY A 504 10.41 6.25 -3.10
CA GLY A 504 10.76 7.16 -2.00
C GLY A 504 10.40 8.64 -2.21
N ASN A 505 9.86 9.02 -3.37
CA ASN A 505 9.55 10.41 -3.70
C ASN A 505 8.26 10.57 -4.51
N GLY A 506 7.53 11.64 -4.24
CA GLY A 506 6.63 12.24 -5.21
C GLY A 506 7.41 13.20 -6.12
N ILE A 507 7.28 13.05 -7.45
CA ILE A 507 8.07 13.83 -8.41
C ILE A 507 7.13 14.52 -9.41
N LEU A 508 7.39 15.79 -9.69
CA LEU A 508 6.72 16.53 -10.76
C LEU A 508 7.66 16.65 -11.96
N PHE A 509 7.16 16.31 -13.15
CA PHE A 509 7.90 16.37 -14.41
C PHE A 509 7.30 17.38 -15.41
N ASP A 510 8.16 18.01 -16.20
CA ASP A 510 7.81 18.66 -17.46
C ASP A 510 7.91 17.64 -18.60
N ILE A 511 6.80 17.43 -19.31
CA ILE A 511 6.69 16.52 -20.45
C ILE A 511 6.40 17.28 -21.75
N SER A 512 6.78 18.55 -21.85
CA SER A 512 6.63 19.35 -23.07
C SER A 512 7.37 18.75 -24.27
N ASP A 513 8.48 18.06 -24.01
CA ASP A 513 9.06 17.09 -24.95
C ASP A 513 8.77 15.66 -24.43
N PRO A 514 7.82 14.91 -25.01
CA PRO A 514 7.48 13.59 -24.55
C PRO A 514 8.60 12.54 -24.71
N LEU A 515 9.67 12.86 -25.44
CA LEU A 515 10.83 11.99 -25.58
C LEU A 515 11.95 12.26 -24.56
N ASP A 516 11.86 13.40 -23.83
CA ASP A 516 12.88 13.83 -22.88
C ASP A 516 12.24 14.54 -21.66
N PRO A 517 11.48 13.81 -20.81
CA PRO A 517 10.88 14.37 -19.61
C PRO A 517 11.92 14.94 -18.65
N GLN A 518 11.62 16.09 -18.05
CA GLN A 518 12.51 16.81 -17.13
C GLN A 518 11.91 16.91 -15.73
N ARG A 519 12.69 16.61 -14.69
CA ARG A 519 12.27 16.75 -13.31
C ARG A 519 12.17 18.23 -12.90
N LEU A 520 10.97 18.71 -12.50
CA LEU A 520 10.70 20.06 -12.03
C LEU A 520 10.85 20.19 -10.52
N ASP A 521 10.34 19.21 -9.78
CA ASP A 521 10.35 19.17 -8.32
C ASP A 521 10.29 17.74 -7.80
N ALA A 522 10.72 17.56 -6.55
CA ALA A 522 10.61 16.28 -5.86
C ALA A 522 10.40 16.51 -4.35
N VAL A 523 9.53 15.75 -3.74
CA VAL A 523 9.23 15.78 -2.31
C VAL A 523 9.41 14.40 -1.69
N VAL A 524 9.74 14.38 -0.41
CA VAL A 524 9.73 13.20 0.46
C VAL A 524 8.64 13.37 1.50
N ASP A 525 8.15 12.28 2.06
CA ASP A 525 7.18 12.30 3.15
C ASP A 525 7.56 11.26 4.20
N ARG A 526 7.67 11.66 5.46
CA ARG A 526 8.04 10.78 6.56
C ARG A 526 6.96 9.75 6.91
N GLY A 527 5.71 10.01 6.54
CA GLY A 527 4.57 9.11 6.71
C GLY A 527 4.42 8.09 5.59
N PHE A 528 5.17 8.23 4.48
CA PHE A 528 5.07 7.35 3.32
C PHE A 528 6.15 6.27 3.31
N ALA A 529 5.74 5.01 3.22
CA ALA A 529 6.64 3.87 3.01
C ALA A 529 6.87 3.61 1.52
N TYR A 530 5.83 3.77 0.69
CA TYR A 530 5.92 3.48 -0.73
C TYR A 530 4.99 4.38 -1.56
N TRP A 531 5.56 5.35 -2.26
CA TRP A 531 4.84 6.23 -3.19
C TRP A 531 4.32 5.40 -4.36
N HIS A 532 2.99 5.29 -4.47
CA HIS A 532 2.32 4.32 -5.33
C HIS A 532 1.69 4.95 -6.56
N SER A 533 0.71 5.86 -6.42
CA SER A 533 0.02 6.50 -7.54
C SER A 533 -0.14 8.00 -7.34
N ALA A 534 -0.50 8.70 -8.41
CA ALA A 534 -0.71 10.15 -8.41
C ALA A 534 -1.95 10.54 -9.22
N THR A 535 -2.69 11.56 -8.78
CA THR A 535 -3.85 12.09 -9.52
C THR A 535 -3.91 13.61 -9.41
N PHE A 536 -3.94 14.30 -10.54
CA PHE A 536 -4.09 15.76 -10.57
C PHE A 536 -5.56 16.19 -10.36
N SER A 537 -5.78 17.37 -9.78
CA SER A 537 -7.05 18.08 -9.94
C SER A 537 -7.27 18.43 -11.42
N ASN A 538 -8.52 18.64 -11.83
CA ASN A 538 -8.84 18.90 -13.25
C ASN A 538 -8.18 20.17 -13.83
N ASP A 539 -7.84 21.15 -12.98
CA ASP A 539 -7.13 22.35 -13.37
C ASP A 539 -5.60 22.26 -13.22
N GLY A 540 -5.09 21.11 -12.72
CA GLY A 540 -3.67 20.86 -12.51
C GLY A 540 -3.02 21.71 -11.41
N THR A 541 -3.83 22.32 -10.54
CA THR A 541 -3.31 23.15 -9.43
C THR A 541 -3.03 22.33 -8.16
N LYS A 542 -3.45 21.05 -8.15
CA LYS A 542 -3.22 20.11 -7.05
C LYS A 542 -2.84 18.75 -7.59
N VAL A 543 -2.15 17.98 -6.78
CA VAL A 543 -1.91 16.56 -6.98
C VAL A 543 -2.09 15.82 -5.66
N LEU A 544 -2.72 14.65 -5.73
CA LEU A 544 -2.87 13.69 -4.65
C LEU A 544 -1.95 12.52 -4.95
N PHE A 545 -1.11 12.13 -3.98
CA PHE A 545 -0.29 10.92 -4.02
C PHE A 545 -0.80 9.91 -3.02
N THR A 546 -0.69 8.63 -3.32
CA THR A 546 -1.09 7.53 -2.45
C THR A 546 0.13 6.82 -1.86
N ASP A 547 0.04 6.39 -0.60
CA ASP A 547 1.02 5.53 0.07
C ASP A 547 0.48 4.10 0.13
N GLU A 548 1.11 3.18 -0.59
CA GLU A 548 0.82 1.75 -0.50
C GLU A 548 1.67 1.07 0.58
N TRP A 549 1.54 1.51 1.80
CA TRP A 549 2.29 1.00 2.94
C TRP A 549 2.22 -0.53 3.10
N GLY A 550 3.33 -1.19 2.88
CA GLY A 550 3.45 -2.65 2.97
C GLY A 550 2.89 -3.42 1.77
N GLY A 551 2.66 -2.74 0.62
CA GLY A 551 2.26 -3.37 -0.64
C GLY A 551 0.89 -4.04 -0.60
N GLY A 552 -0.04 -3.54 0.22
CA GLY A 552 -1.38 -4.09 0.36
C GLY A 552 -1.45 -5.50 0.97
N SER A 553 -0.34 -6.08 1.42
CA SER A 553 -0.28 -7.48 1.86
C SER A 553 -0.44 -7.69 3.37
N ARG A 554 -0.69 -6.62 4.14
CA ARG A 554 -0.77 -6.65 5.61
C ARG A 554 -1.92 -5.78 6.12
N PRO A 555 -2.42 -5.99 7.35
CA PRO A 555 -3.38 -5.08 7.96
C PRO A 555 -2.70 -3.73 8.26
N ARG A 556 -3.26 -2.63 7.78
CA ARG A 556 -2.68 -1.28 7.88
C ARG A 556 -3.71 -0.17 8.16
N CYS A 557 -4.97 -0.52 8.45
CA CYS A 557 -6.03 0.39 8.87
C CYS A 557 -6.61 -0.03 10.23
N ARG A 558 -5.75 -0.55 11.11
CA ARG A 558 -6.15 -0.91 12.47
C ARG A 558 -6.42 0.36 13.28
N ALA A 559 -7.18 0.22 14.35
CA ALA A 559 -7.59 1.37 15.16
C ALA A 559 -6.44 2.16 15.79
N TYR A 560 -5.23 1.61 15.80
CA TYR A 560 -4.02 2.22 16.36
C TYR A 560 -3.00 2.64 15.30
N ASP A 561 -3.18 2.25 14.04
CA ASP A 561 -2.29 2.68 12.97
C ASP A 561 -2.36 4.21 12.78
N PRO A 562 -1.22 4.89 12.55
CA PRO A 562 -1.19 6.33 12.28
C PRO A 562 -2.03 6.70 11.06
N LEU A 563 -2.78 7.80 11.15
CA LEU A 563 -3.67 8.23 10.06
C LEU A 563 -2.95 8.92 8.88
N ASP A 564 -1.66 9.12 8.99
CA ASP A 564 -0.77 9.62 7.92
C ASP A 564 0.03 8.50 7.24
N TRP A 565 -0.12 7.23 7.70
CA TRP A 565 0.50 6.05 7.10
C TRP A 565 -0.50 5.29 6.23
N GLY A 566 -0.10 4.88 5.03
CA GLY A 566 -1.02 4.25 4.08
C GLY A 566 -2.15 5.17 3.62
N ALA A 567 -1.88 6.46 3.56
CA ALA A 567 -2.84 7.54 3.33
C ALA A 567 -2.65 8.19 1.96
N ASP A 568 -3.58 9.07 1.60
CA ASP A 568 -3.39 10.05 0.53
C ASP A 568 -2.67 11.28 1.07
N ALA A 569 -1.65 11.78 0.38
CA ALA A 569 -1.04 13.08 0.65
C ALA A 569 -1.43 14.08 -0.45
N ILE A 570 -1.98 15.21 -0.05
CA ILE A 570 -2.49 16.24 -0.95
C ILE A 570 -1.50 17.40 -1.00
N TYR A 571 -1.09 17.76 -2.21
CA TYR A 571 -0.18 18.86 -2.48
C TYR A 571 -0.84 19.89 -3.41
N ASP A 572 -0.64 21.19 -3.13
CA ASP A 572 -0.87 22.24 -4.13
C ASP A 572 0.36 22.37 -5.03
N ILE A 573 0.14 22.66 -6.31
CA ILE A 573 1.20 22.98 -7.27
C ILE A 573 1.28 24.49 -7.42
N VAL A 574 2.35 25.09 -6.90
CA VAL A 574 2.59 26.54 -6.92
C VAL A 574 3.94 26.80 -7.59
N ASP A 575 3.92 27.52 -8.71
CA ASP A 575 5.15 27.82 -9.48
C ASP A 575 5.99 26.55 -9.81
N ASN A 576 5.31 25.47 -10.21
CA ASN A 576 5.89 24.14 -10.47
C ASN A 576 6.59 23.52 -9.25
N LYS A 577 6.13 23.84 -8.04
CA LYS A 577 6.59 23.26 -6.78
C LYS A 577 5.44 22.59 -6.04
N LEU A 578 5.73 21.44 -5.46
CA LEU A 578 4.81 20.68 -4.63
C LEU A 578 4.80 21.25 -3.21
N VAL A 579 3.65 21.72 -2.76
CA VAL A 579 3.43 22.31 -1.44
C VAL A 579 2.42 21.46 -0.68
N PHE A 580 2.91 20.69 0.30
CA PHE A 580 2.08 19.82 1.13
C PHE A 580 0.94 20.57 1.82
N ARG A 581 -0.25 19.95 1.88
CA ARG A 581 -1.44 20.52 2.52
C ARG A 581 -2.01 19.65 3.63
N SER A 582 -2.30 18.40 3.35
CA SER A 582 -2.92 17.49 4.32
C SER A 582 -2.80 16.04 3.90
N TYR A 583 -3.17 15.16 4.82
CA TYR A 583 -3.44 13.75 4.52
C TYR A 583 -4.94 13.48 4.54
N TYR A 584 -5.33 12.44 3.84
CA TYR A 584 -6.62 11.77 4.03
C TYR A 584 -6.39 10.27 4.15
N LYS A 585 -7.01 9.64 5.13
CA LYS A 585 -7.10 8.19 5.29
C LYS A 585 -8.52 7.81 5.67
N LEU A 586 -8.97 6.67 5.21
CA LEU A 586 -10.23 6.06 5.61
C LEU A 586 -10.32 6.04 7.15
N PRO A 587 -11.40 6.59 7.75
CA PRO A 587 -11.47 6.77 9.21
C PRO A 587 -11.92 5.51 9.97
N ALA A 588 -12.49 4.52 9.27
CA ALA A 588 -12.98 3.29 9.90
C ALA A 588 -11.81 2.40 10.33
N PRO A 589 -11.74 1.98 11.59
CA PRO A 589 -10.77 0.97 12.00
C PRO A 589 -11.15 -0.39 11.42
N GLN A 590 -10.16 -1.10 10.93
CA GLN A 590 -10.31 -2.42 10.34
C GLN A 590 -9.67 -3.50 11.22
N VAL A 591 -10.02 -4.76 10.98
CA VAL A 591 -9.49 -5.89 11.72
C VAL A 591 -8.18 -6.42 11.10
N GLU A 592 -7.52 -7.35 11.81
CA GLU A 592 -6.24 -7.93 11.35
C GLU A 592 -6.38 -8.80 10.08
N GLN A 593 -7.60 -9.17 9.71
CA GLN A 593 -7.89 -9.98 8.53
C GLN A 593 -8.12 -9.13 7.26
N GLU A 594 -7.99 -7.82 7.36
CA GLU A 594 -8.22 -6.88 6.25
C GLU A 594 -6.92 -6.17 5.86
N ASN A 595 -6.52 -6.28 4.59
CA ASN A 595 -5.52 -5.39 4.02
C ASN A 595 -6.20 -4.08 3.62
N CYS A 596 -5.60 -2.98 3.96
CA CYS A 596 -6.14 -1.66 3.69
C CYS A 596 -5.02 -0.63 3.63
N VAL A 597 -4.86 0.01 2.50
CA VAL A 597 -4.03 1.23 2.29
C VAL A 597 -4.57 1.97 1.07
N ALA A 598 -4.14 3.21 0.86
CA ALA A 598 -4.48 3.98 -0.33
C ALA A 598 -3.92 3.30 -1.60
N HIS A 599 -4.76 3.13 -2.61
CA HIS A 599 -4.41 2.51 -3.87
C HIS A 599 -4.89 3.35 -5.07
N ASN A 600 -5.40 2.77 -6.14
CA ASN A 600 -5.77 3.51 -7.35
C ASN A 600 -7.15 4.18 -7.27
N GLY A 601 -7.26 5.33 -7.91
CA GLY A 601 -8.51 6.10 -7.99
C GLY A 601 -8.55 7.07 -9.15
N SER A 602 -9.66 7.76 -9.31
CA SER A 602 -9.82 8.80 -10.35
C SER A 602 -10.66 9.98 -9.91
N ILE A 603 -10.55 11.08 -10.64
CA ILE A 603 -11.40 12.25 -10.44
C ILE A 603 -12.83 11.95 -10.88
N ILE A 604 -13.80 12.32 -10.04
CA ILE A 604 -15.22 12.45 -10.42
C ILE A 604 -15.43 13.87 -10.91
N PRO A 605 -15.78 14.08 -12.19
CA PRO A 605 -15.74 15.39 -12.82
C PRO A 605 -16.96 16.26 -12.46
N VAL A 606 -17.02 16.74 -11.24
CA VAL A 606 -18.05 17.71 -10.81
C VAL A 606 -17.54 19.11 -11.08
N PRO A 607 -18.28 19.94 -11.86
CA PRO A 607 -17.80 21.28 -12.19
C PRO A 607 -17.56 22.11 -10.91
N GLY A 608 -16.38 22.74 -10.81
CA GLY A 608 -16.01 23.59 -9.66
C GLY A 608 -15.66 22.87 -8.37
N ARG A 609 -15.43 21.53 -8.43
CA ARG A 609 -14.99 20.73 -7.28
C ARG A 609 -13.91 19.74 -7.70
N ASP A 610 -13.05 19.41 -6.74
CA ASP A 610 -12.05 18.35 -6.86
C ASP A 610 -12.54 17.18 -6.01
N ILE A 611 -13.17 16.20 -6.66
CA ILE A 611 -13.70 15.00 -6.03
C ILE A 611 -12.95 13.80 -6.57
N PHE A 612 -12.47 12.94 -5.67
CA PHE A 612 -11.69 11.76 -5.97
C PHE A 612 -12.41 10.51 -5.46
N VAL A 613 -12.47 9.45 -6.25
CA VAL A 613 -12.87 8.12 -5.79
C VAL A 613 -11.63 7.27 -5.59
N GLN A 614 -11.51 6.66 -4.41
CA GLN A 614 -10.32 5.97 -3.91
C GLN A 614 -10.63 4.52 -3.60
N ALA A 615 -9.76 3.61 -4.03
CA ALA A 615 -9.73 2.22 -3.60
C ALA A 615 -8.82 2.05 -2.37
N TRP A 616 -9.26 1.22 -1.40
CA TRP A 616 -8.55 0.94 -0.14
C TRP A 616 -8.35 -0.56 0.07
N TYR A 617 -8.20 -1.36 -0.97
CA TYR A 617 -8.21 -2.82 -0.84
C TYR A 617 -9.45 -3.31 -0.08
N GLN A 618 -9.32 -4.14 0.95
CA GLN A 618 -10.45 -4.58 1.77
C GLN A 618 -11.06 -3.46 2.64
N GLY A 619 -10.44 -2.30 2.75
CA GLY A 619 -11.06 -1.08 3.31
C GLY A 619 -12.12 -0.44 2.42
N GLY A 620 -12.39 -1.03 1.25
CA GLY A 620 -13.50 -0.62 0.40
C GLY A 620 -13.19 0.57 -0.51
N VAL A 621 -14.17 1.43 -0.67
CA VAL A 621 -14.17 2.59 -1.58
C VAL A 621 -14.57 3.85 -0.83
N SER A 622 -13.79 4.92 -0.95
CA SER A 622 -14.15 6.26 -0.47
C SER A 622 -14.34 7.23 -1.63
N VAL A 623 -15.28 8.16 -1.49
CA VAL A 623 -15.39 9.35 -2.35
C VAL A 623 -15.04 10.57 -1.51
N ILE A 624 -13.99 11.29 -1.93
CA ILE A 624 -13.33 12.32 -1.14
C ILE A 624 -13.45 13.66 -1.87
N ASP A 625 -13.96 14.69 -1.20
CA ASP A 625 -13.87 16.07 -1.67
C ASP A 625 -12.61 16.73 -1.11
N PHE A 626 -11.64 17.01 -1.97
CA PHE A 626 -10.40 17.73 -1.64
C PHE A 626 -10.32 19.11 -2.31
N THR A 627 -11.50 19.69 -2.62
CA THR A 627 -11.58 21.06 -3.17
C THR A 627 -10.87 22.06 -2.26
N ASP A 628 -11.00 21.91 -0.94
CA ASP A 628 -10.11 22.49 0.06
C ASP A 628 -8.99 21.48 0.36
N SER A 629 -7.83 21.67 -0.22
CA SER A 629 -6.69 20.76 -0.09
C SER A 629 -6.16 20.62 1.34
N ALA A 630 -6.50 21.55 2.23
CA ALA A 630 -6.11 21.50 3.64
C ALA A 630 -7.11 20.74 4.52
N ASN A 631 -8.35 20.53 4.05
CA ASN A 631 -9.44 19.91 4.80
C ASN A 631 -10.25 18.96 3.89
N PRO A 632 -9.69 17.84 3.44
CA PRO A 632 -10.43 16.85 2.65
C PRO A 632 -11.56 16.21 3.48
N VAL A 633 -12.67 15.89 2.83
CA VAL A 633 -13.87 15.34 3.47
C VAL A 633 -14.36 14.12 2.70
N GLU A 634 -14.59 13.00 3.39
CA GLU A 634 -15.29 11.86 2.82
C GLU A 634 -16.78 12.17 2.66
N ILE A 635 -17.30 12.02 1.46
CA ILE A 635 -18.70 12.36 1.15
C ILE A 635 -19.56 11.14 0.81
N ALA A 636 -18.92 10.01 0.48
CA ALA A 636 -19.58 8.74 0.23
C ALA A 636 -18.58 7.59 0.43
N PHE A 637 -19.07 6.39 0.76
CA PHE A 637 -18.25 5.20 0.85
C PHE A 637 -19.06 3.92 0.58
N PHE A 638 -18.34 2.86 0.26
CA PHE A 638 -18.79 1.47 0.28
C PHE A 638 -17.69 0.59 0.85
N ASP A 639 -18.07 -0.38 1.69
CA ASP A 639 -17.14 -1.33 2.26
C ASP A 639 -17.80 -2.70 2.42
N ARG A 640 -16.99 -3.76 2.32
CA ARG A 640 -17.33 -5.14 2.64
C ARG A 640 -16.34 -5.68 3.65
N GLY A 641 -16.84 -6.46 4.59
CA GLY A 641 -16.01 -7.15 5.57
C GLY A 641 -15.00 -8.11 4.93
N PRO A 642 -14.03 -8.60 5.72
CA PRO A 642 -12.93 -9.42 5.25
C PRO A 642 -13.41 -10.67 4.50
N ILE A 643 -12.56 -11.19 3.61
CA ILE A 643 -12.85 -12.41 2.85
C ILE A 643 -12.95 -13.61 3.79
N ASP A 644 -12.07 -13.66 4.80
CA ASP A 644 -12.00 -14.73 5.79
C ASP A 644 -11.99 -14.16 7.21
N ALA A 645 -12.62 -14.87 8.16
CA ALA A 645 -12.74 -14.40 9.54
C ALA A 645 -11.48 -14.63 10.40
N GLU A 646 -10.59 -15.52 9.98
CA GLU A 646 -9.44 -15.96 10.77
C GLU A 646 -8.10 -15.62 10.08
N LYS A 647 -8.09 -15.50 8.77
CA LYS A 647 -6.88 -15.34 7.96
C LYS A 647 -6.95 -14.06 7.12
N LEU A 648 -5.84 -13.35 7.05
CA LEU A 648 -5.68 -12.29 6.07
C LEU A 648 -5.59 -12.91 4.66
N VAL A 649 -6.54 -12.58 3.81
CA VAL A 649 -6.53 -12.88 2.37
C VAL A 649 -6.34 -11.57 1.64
N LEU A 650 -5.33 -11.45 0.78
CA LEU A 650 -5.18 -10.28 -0.07
C LEU A 650 -6.44 -10.11 -0.92
N GLY A 651 -7.14 -9.00 -0.81
CA GLY A 651 -8.44 -8.80 -1.48
C GLY A 651 -8.88 -7.35 -1.44
N GLY A 652 -10.16 -7.15 -1.75
CA GLY A 652 -10.75 -5.82 -1.85
C GLY A 652 -10.46 -5.13 -3.17
N TYR A 653 -10.62 -3.81 -3.21
CA TYR A 653 -10.56 -3.06 -4.46
C TYR A 653 -9.12 -2.71 -4.87
N TRP A 654 -8.70 -3.19 -6.06
CA TRP A 654 -7.47 -2.76 -6.71
C TRP A 654 -7.60 -1.34 -7.24
N SER A 655 -8.65 -1.07 -8.03
CA SER A 655 -8.91 0.23 -8.65
C SER A 655 -10.37 0.62 -8.58
N THR A 656 -10.63 1.92 -8.46
CA THR A 656 -11.97 2.49 -8.57
C THR A 656 -11.97 3.72 -9.46
N TYR A 657 -12.72 3.67 -10.57
CA TYR A 657 -12.71 4.72 -11.58
C TYR A 657 -14.10 5.20 -11.96
N TRP A 658 -14.20 6.51 -12.18
CA TRP A 658 -15.39 7.12 -12.76
C TRP A 658 -15.36 7.04 -14.28
N TYR A 659 -16.38 6.45 -14.87
CA TYR A 659 -16.59 6.45 -16.31
C TYR A 659 -18.09 6.54 -16.65
N ASP A 660 -18.46 7.43 -17.57
CA ASP A 660 -19.80 7.63 -18.11
C ASP A 660 -20.93 7.60 -17.06
N GLY A 661 -20.73 8.31 -15.94
CA GLY A 661 -21.74 8.48 -14.88
C GLY A 661 -21.83 7.34 -13.88
N ARG A 662 -20.89 6.43 -13.86
CA ARG A 662 -20.76 5.31 -12.92
C ARG A 662 -19.36 5.27 -12.29
N ILE A 663 -19.26 4.62 -11.15
CA ILE A 663 -17.99 4.21 -10.55
C ILE A 663 -17.86 2.71 -10.73
N TYR A 664 -16.74 2.27 -11.28
CA TYR A 664 -16.41 0.86 -11.46
C TYR A 664 -15.29 0.51 -10.53
N GLY A 665 -15.40 -0.62 -9.84
CA GLY A 665 -14.39 -1.13 -8.93
C GLY A 665 -13.99 -2.55 -9.30
N THR A 666 -12.67 -2.79 -9.50
CA THR A 666 -12.12 -4.14 -9.62
C THR A 666 -11.85 -4.68 -8.23
N GLU A 667 -12.71 -5.56 -7.79
CA GLU A 667 -12.46 -6.34 -6.58
C GLU A 667 -11.58 -7.52 -6.93
N ILE A 668 -10.44 -7.65 -6.23
CA ILE A 668 -9.34 -8.57 -6.60
C ILE A 668 -9.86 -9.99 -6.80
N TYR A 669 -10.59 -10.53 -5.82
CA TYR A 669 -11.05 -11.92 -5.85
C TYR A 669 -12.56 -12.10 -6.00
N ARG A 670 -13.39 -11.12 -5.63
CA ARG A 670 -14.85 -11.27 -5.71
C ARG A 670 -15.41 -10.92 -7.09
N GLY A 671 -14.74 -10.05 -7.86
CA GLY A 671 -15.15 -9.73 -9.23
C GLY A 671 -15.15 -8.25 -9.57
N LEU A 672 -16.28 -7.69 -10.02
CA LEU A 672 -16.36 -6.32 -10.50
C LEU A 672 -17.66 -5.67 -10.02
N ASP A 673 -17.53 -4.55 -9.32
CA ASP A 673 -18.65 -3.79 -8.77
C ASP A 673 -18.89 -2.50 -9.56
N VAL A 674 -20.17 -2.12 -9.64
CA VAL A 674 -20.62 -0.89 -10.28
C VAL A 674 -21.44 -0.07 -9.30
N PHE A 675 -21.06 1.18 -9.10
CA PHE A 675 -21.74 2.09 -8.17
C PHE A 675 -22.30 3.32 -8.87
N GLU A 676 -23.28 3.92 -8.21
CA GLU A 676 -23.88 5.19 -8.57
C GLU A 676 -23.88 6.12 -7.37
N LEU A 677 -23.49 7.39 -7.60
CA LEU A 677 -23.58 8.46 -6.58
C LEU A 677 -25.06 8.80 -6.32
N LEU A 678 -25.39 8.98 -5.05
CA LEU A 678 -26.70 9.46 -4.61
C LEU A 678 -26.62 10.93 -4.18
N PRO A 679 -27.69 11.72 -4.40
CA PRO A 679 -27.79 13.07 -3.85
C PRO A 679 -27.72 13.06 -2.32
N SER A 680 -26.98 14.03 -1.76
CA SER A 680 -26.74 14.15 -0.32
C SER A 680 -26.58 15.62 0.09
N GLU A 681 -26.30 15.88 1.37
CA GLU A 681 -25.93 17.21 1.82
C GLU A 681 -24.61 17.70 1.23
N TYR A 682 -23.72 16.77 0.82
CA TYR A 682 -22.41 17.07 0.23
C TYR A 682 -22.48 17.28 -1.29
N LEU A 683 -23.38 16.60 -1.98
CA LEU A 683 -23.46 16.55 -3.45
C LEU A 683 -24.90 16.59 -3.92
N SER A 684 -25.27 17.66 -4.63
CA SER A 684 -26.63 17.83 -5.11
C SER A 684 -26.96 16.97 -6.35
N GLU A 685 -28.25 16.80 -6.65
CA GLU A 685 -28.70 16.13 -7.88
C GLU A 685 -28.15 16.85 -9.13
N ASN A 686 -28.07 18.19 -9.11
CA ASN A 686 -27.53 18.95 -10.23
C ASN A 686 -26.04 18.74 -10.40
N GLU A 687 -25.27 18.63 -9.32
CA GLU A 687 -23.83 18.35 -9.37
C GLU A 687 -23.57 16.96 -9.97
N ILE A 688 -24.31 15.93 -9.54
CA ILE A 688 -24.22 14.58 -10.10
C ILE A 688 -24.61 14.55 -11.57
N ALA A 689 -25.71 15.23 -11.93
CA ALA A 689 -26.16 15.30 -13.32
C ALA A 689 -25.17 16.09 -14.21
N ALA A 690 -24.53 17.11 -13.68
CA ALA A 690 -23.47 17.85 -14.39
C ALA A 690 -22.22 16.99 -14.58
N ALA A 691 -21.83 16.17 -13.59
CA ALA A 691 -20.70 15.24 -13.71
C ALA A 691 -20.92 14.23 -14.86
N ARG A 692 -22.16 13.78 -15.10
CA ARG A 692 -22.51 12.91 -16.23
C ARG A 692 -22.43 13.59 -17.61
N LEU A 693 -22.42 14.91 -17.66
CA LEU A 693 -22.24 15.70 -18.89
C LEU A 693 -20.78 16.07 -19.16
N ALA A 694 -19.86 15.63 -18.30
CA ALA A 694 -18.45 15.90 -18.45
C ALA A 694 -17.91 15.34 -19.77
N MET A 695 -17.19 16.16 -20.51
CA MET A 695 -16.58 15.78 -21.78
C MET A 695 -15.18 15.22 -21.50
N GLN A 696 -15.12 13.95 -21.15
CA GLN A 696 -13.88 13.21 -20.80
C GLN A 696 -13.19 12.61 -22.04
N GLY A 697 -13.82 12.64 -23.23
CA GLY A 697 -13.40 11.84 -24.39
C GLY A 697 -13.99 10.42 -24.33
N ASN A 698 -13.62 9.62 -25.33
CA ASN A 698 -14.14 8.24 -25.48
C ASN A 698 -13.17 7.18 -24.90
N VAL A 699 -12.03 7.61 -24.36
CA VAL A 699 -11.01 6.71 -23.81
C VAL A 699 -10.64 7.20 -22.42
N PHE A 700 -10.57 6.27 -21.48
CA PHE A 700 -10.00 6.46 -20.17
C PHE A 700 -8.88 5.44 -19.97
N ASN A 701 -7.67 5.93 -19.77
CA ASN A 701 -6.51 5.14 -19.36
C ASN A 701 -6.06 5.65 -17.99
N PRO A 702 -5.79 4.81 -17.01
CA PRO A 702 -5.60 5.22 -15.61
C PRO A 702 -4.51 6.27 -15.40
N GLN A 703 -3.34 6.05 -16.03
CA GLN A 703 -2.18 6.92 -15.89
C GLN A 703 -2.13 8.05 -16.95
N THR A 704 -3.24 8.26 -17.71
CA THR A 704 -3.33 9.36 -18.70
C THR A 704 -4.52 10.24 -18.36
N GLN A 705 -4.24 11.36 -17.71
CA GLN A 705 -5.28 12.28 -17.28
C GLN A 705 -5.58 13.33 -18.35
N HIS A 706 -6.88 13.58 -18.61
CA HIS A 706 -7.37 14.57 -19.55
C HIS A 706 -8.02 15.74 -18.82
N GLN A 707 -7.84 16.94 -19.37
CA GLN A 707 -8.59 18.09 -18.90
C GLN A 707 -10.06 17.96 -19.29
N VAL A 708 -10.92 17.83 -18.30
CA VAL A 708 -12.36 17.68 -18.49
C VAL A 708 -13.02 19.05 -18.58
N THR A 709 -13.98 19.18 -19.49
CA THR A 709 -14.84 20.35 -19.66
C THR A 709 -16.31 19.96 -19.64
N TRP A 710 -17.19 20.96 -19.52
CA TRP A 710 -18.65 20.73 -19.48
C TRP A 710 -19.32 21.59 -20.56
N PRO A 711 -20.43 21.13 -21.12
CA PRO A 711 -21.21 21.93 -22.05
C PRO A 711 -21.91 23.09 -21.31
N ASP A 712 -22.21 24.14 -22.05
CA ASP A 712 -23.07 25.21 -21.56
C ASP A 712 -24.52 24.67 -21.43
N ALA A 713 -24.86 24.17 -20.25
CA ALA A 713 -26.11 23.53 -19.96
C ALA A 713 -26.74 24.07 -18.66
N PRO A 714 -28.10 24.18 -18.58
CA PRO A 714 -28.78 24.62 -17.37
C PRO A 714 -28.37 23.87 -16.11
N VAL A 715 -28.16 22.56 -16.20
CA VAL A 715 -27.76 21.73 -15.04
C VAL A 715 -26.34 22.05 -14.56
N VAL A 716 -25.44 22.41 -15.47
CA VAL A 716 -24.06 22.84 -15.10
C VAL A 716 -24.11 24.20 -14.36
N ALA A 717 -24.94 25.15 -14.83
CA ALA A 717 -25.19 26.37 -14.10
C ALA A 717 -25.77 26.11 -12.70
N MET A 718 -26.76 25.20 -12.61
CA MET A 718 -27.38 24.82 -11.33
C MET A 718 -26.41 24.13 -10.38
N ALA A 719 -25.44 23.35 -10.86
CA ALA A 719 -24.39 22.78 -10.03
C ALA A 719 -23.60 23.88 -9.30
N TYR A 720 -23.19 24.92 -10.01
CA TYR A 720 -22.50 26.07 -9.37
C TYR A 720 -23.43 26.85 -8.43
N VAL A 721 -24.72 27.01 -8.77
CA VAL A 721 -25.72 27.64 -7.89
C VAL A 721 -25.82 26.87 -6.58
N ASP A 722 -25.98 25.57 -6.62
CA ASP A 722 -26.09 24.70 -5.44
C ASP A 722 -24.84 24.81 -4.54
N GLN A 723 -23.64 24.84 -5.14
CA GLN A 723 -22.40 25.02 -4.42
C GLN A 723 -22.32 26.36 -3.71
N LEU A 724 -22.65 27.46 -4.41
CA LEU A 724 -22.61 28.81 -3.85
C LEU A 724 -23.69 29.04 -2.80
N VAL A 725 -24.86 28.41 -2.92
CA VAL A 725 -25.90 28.41 -1.90
C VAL A 725 -25.46 27.61 -0.67
N ARG A 726 -24.91 26.44 -0.86
CA ARG A 726 -24.43 25.57 0.23
C ARG A 726 -23.29 26.24 1.03
N SER A 727 -22.38 26.97 0.37
CA SER A 727 -21.33 27.75 1.04
C SER A 727 -21.84 29.05 1.68
N GLY A 728 -23.08 29.47 1.39
CA GLY A 728 -23.67 30.74 1.88
C GLY A 728 -23.23 31.98 1.11
N ASP A 729 -22.46 31.82 0.02
CA ASP A 729 -21.98 32.92 -0.82
C ASP A 729 -23.09 33.46 -1.74
N LEU A 730 -24.09 32.64 -2.06
CA LEU A 730 -25.24 33.00 -2.84
C LEU A 730 -26.53 32.78 -2.02
N THR A 731 -27.43 33.78 -2.01
CA THR A 731 -28.68 33.67 -1.26
C THR A 731 -29.68 32.72 -1.97
N ASP A 732 -30.47 31.95 -1.20
CA ASP A 732 -31.57 31.12 -1.72
C ASP A 732 -32.48 31.88 -2.71
N ARG A 733 -32.75 33.18 -2.44
CA ARG A 733 -33.57 34.02 -3.32
C ARG A 733 -32.94 34.16 -4.70
N LEU A 734 -31.66 34.47 -4.77
CA LEU A 734 -30.96 34.67 -6.06
C LEU A 734 -30.82 33.30 -6.78
N GLY A 735 -30.52 32.22 -6.06
CA GLY A 735 -30.50 30.86 -6.61
C GLY A 735 -31.85 30.46 -7.24
N ASN A 736 -32.96 30.74 -6.55
CA ASN A 736 -34.30 30.48 -7.07
C ASN A 736 -34.65 31.35 -8.29
N GLU A 737 -34.20 32.60 -8.34
CA GLU A 737 -34.37 33.48 -9.51
C GLU A 737 -33.61 32.96 -10.72
N ILE A 738 -32.37 32.45 -10.54
CA ILE A 738 -31.55 31.82 -11.59
C ILE A 738 -32.25 30.54 -12.08
N ALA A 739 -32.66 29.67 -11.16
CA ALA A 739 -33.36 28.43 -11.49
C ALA A 739 -34.66 28.67 -12.26
N GLY A 740 -35.40 29.74 -11.94
CA GLY A 740 -36.60 30.17 -12.65
C GLY A 740 -36.28 30.60 -14.09
N ALA A 741 -35.27 31.48 -14.23
CA ALA A 741 -34.88 32.01 -15.55
C ALA A 741 -34.34 30.91 -16.48
N LEU A 742 -33.56 29.96 -15.93
CA LEU A 742 -33.06 28.78 -16.66
C LEU A 742 -34.23 27.88 -17.15
N ARG A 743 -35.20 27.63 -16.28
CA ARG A 743 -36.37 26.82 -16.63
C ARG A 743 -37.23 27.44 -17.69
N ASP A 744 -37.43 28.75 -17.62
CA ASP A 744 -38.29 29.53 -18.53
C ASP A 744 -37.58 29.91 -19.85
N GLY A 745 -36.24 29.73 -19.93
CA GLY A 745 -35.41 30.13 -21.05
C GLY A 745 -35.42 31.70 -21.23
N ASP A 746 -35.53 32.44 -20.12
CA ASP A 746 -35.56 33.90 -20.15
C ASP A 746 -34.15 34.50 -20.24
N THR A 747 -33.60 34.60 -21.44
CA THR A 747 -32.30 35.14 -21.76
C THR A 747 -32.04 36.53 -21.16
N ARG A 748 -33.07 37.40 -21.14
CA ARG A 748 -32.95 38.73 -20.57
C ARG A 748 -32.83 38.71 -19.04
N ALA A 749 -33.52 37.75 -18.40
CA ALA A 749 -33.36 37.52 -16.98
C ALA A 749 -31.96 36.97 -16.69
N LEU A 750 -31.48 36.01 -17.49
CA LEU A 750 -30.14 35.41 -17.35
C LEU A 750 -29.03 36.49 -17.49
N GLU A 751 -29.11 37.40 -18.48
CA GLU A 751 -28.15 38.52 -18.61
C GLU A 751 -28.09 39.38 -17.34
N ARG A 752 -29.23 39.76 -16.75
CA ARG A 752 -29.23 40.54 -15.50
C ARG A 752 -28.73 39.78 -14.28
N LEU A 753 -29.04 38.49 -14.23
CA LEU A 753 -28.64 37.62 -13.14
C LEU A 753 -27.12 37.34 -13.21
N THR A 754 -26.53 37.27 -14.40
CA THR A 754 -25.08 37.20 -14.61
C THR A 754 -24.37 38.37 -13.98
N ASP A 755 -24.85 39.60 -14.17
CA ASP A 755 -24.31 40.78 -13.49
C ASP A 755 -24.39 40.66 -11.97
N SER A 756 -25.56 40.19 -11.45
CA SER A 756 -25.76 39.99 -10.02
C SER A 756 -24.84 38.90 -9.44
N VAL A 757 -24.53 37.84 -10.22
CA VAL A 757 -23.56 36.79 -9.83
C VAL A 757 -22.15 37.35 -9.75
N LEU A 758 -21.76 38.21 -10.73
CA LEU A 758 -20.43 38.85 -10.74
C LEU A 758 -20.23 39.82 -9.59
N ASP A 759 -21.30 40.39 -9.03
CA ASP A 759 -21.25 41.27 -7.86
C ASP A 759 -21.10 40.54 -6.52
N ILE A 760 -21.13 39.19 -6.49
CA ILE A 760 -20.88 38.38 -5.26
C ILE A 760 -19.44 38.61 -4.82
N GLU A 761 -19.24 39.05 -3.59
CA GLU A 761 -17.92 39.18 -2.98
C GLU A 761 -17.36 37.81 -2.61
N GLY A 762 -16.06 37.60 -2.76
CA GLY A 762 -15.36 36.39 -2.39
C GLY A 762 -14.07 36.22 -3.18
N ASP A 763 -13.14 35.47 -2.62
CA ASP A 763 -11.85 35.11 -3.21
C ASP A 763 -11.74 33.58 -3.36
N GLY A 764 -10.61 33.10 -3.84
CA GLY A 764 -10.33 31.66 -3.92
C GLY A 764 -11.41 30.87 -4.65
N ILE A 765 -11.98 29.86 -3.98
CA ILE A 765 -12.98 28.93 -4.52
C ILE A 765 -14.26 29.67 -4.92
N THR A 766 -14.75 30.59 -4.07
CA THR A 766 -15.95 31.39 -4.35
C THR A 766 -15.79 32.20 -5.62
N ALA A 767 -14.64 32.86 -5.79
CA ALA A 767 -14.37 33.64 -7.00
C ALA A 767 -14.35 32.78 -8.27
N ARG A 768 -13.77 31.60 -8.22
CA ARG A 768 -13.75 30.66 -9.35
C ARG A 768 -15.15 30.17 -9.71
N ARG A 769 -15.96 29.71 -8.72
CA ARG A 769 -17.34 29.25 -8.94
C ARG A 769 -18.23 30.33 -9.49
N ARG A 770 -18.13 31.55 -8.95
CA ARG A 770 -18.84 32.73 -9.43
C ARG A 770 -18.53 33.04 -10.90
N ALA A 771 -17.25 33.06 -11.25
CA ALA A 771 -16.81 33.34 -12.63
C ALA A 771 -17.29 32.27 -13.60
N ALA A 772 -17.21 30.97 -13.19
CA ALA A 772 -17.69 29.85 -13.99
C ALA A 772 -19.22 29.89 -14.16
N LEU A 773 -19.99 30.15 -13.10
CA LEU A 773 -21.44 30.32 -13.19
C LEU A 773 -21.81 31.45 -14.16
N ALA A 774 -21.18 32.62 -14.03
CA ALA A 774 -21.42 33.76 -14.90
C ALA A 774 -21.10 33.44 -16.38
N ALA A 775 -20.02 32.68 -16.62
CA ALA A 775 -19.65 32.24 -17.97
C ALA A 775 -20.70 31.35 -18.60
N VAL A 776 -21.20 30.35 -17.86
CA VAL A 776 -22.25 29.42 -18.34
C VAL A 776 -23.56 30.18 -18.58
N LEU A 777 -23.99 31.05 -17.63
CA LEU A 777 -25.23 31.84 -17.79
C LEU A 777 -25.21 32.77 -19.01
N ALA A 778 -24.03 33.29 -19.37
CA ALA A 778 -23.86 34.16 -20.51
C ALA A 778 -23.98 33.46 -21.87
N GLN A 779 -23.87 32.14 -21.91
CA GLN A 779 -24.00 31.33 -23.13
C GLN A 779 -25.42 30.71 -23.29
N LEU A 780 -26.21 30.68 -22.22
CA LEU A 780 -27.59 30.21 -22.19
C LEU A 780 -28.60 31.34 -22.48
#